data_bb19d7fe5392ba9656bfb4afe8e0ba2e
#
_entry.id   bb19d7fe5392ba9656bfb4afe8e0ba2e
#
_cell.length_a   1.000
_cell.length_b   1.000
_cell.length_c   1.000
_cell.angle_alpha   90.00
_cell.angle_beta   90.00
_cell.angle_gamma   90.00
#
_symmetry.space_group_name_H-M   'P 1'
#
loop_
_entity.id
_entity.type
_entity.pdbx_description
1 polymer ?
#
loop_
_entity_poly.entity_id
_entity_poly.type
_entity_poly.pdbx_seq_one_letter_code
_entity_poly.pdbx_strand_id
1 'polypeptide(L)'
;MTNYIKRFSILFFIVSSGLFANEGENLKDDIKNEESKDKEVFIEELVEDYEEIPGFFITYRDPKTNKIFLKINQNQLGKEFIYFAHVLDSVVTTGNVRGSYADKGIFKIEKDFENLRFTRVLTNYVFDEESPLKRSKGANTSDSTFKVIPIKGKNKEKNNFLIDITSLLLSESLTPILPIFSPEDFSPSRFAWGQVSPTKSRVLDVHNYEENTDFEVEYVIESAPSYEYDGEDAADPRNVSVHMRYSFIDMPNNDFEPRIENQSIGYFSDRITNLTSKEITPYEDLISKWHLKKQDPEAKFSKPVKPIVFWIENTTPLELRDYIKEGVLAWNIAFKEAGFIDAIEVKIQPDDAEWDAGDIRYNVLRWTSSPDPLFGGYGPRLSNPRTGEILGADIMLEWVYLTNRINYDSIFNAESSPASCHSSNLIQDGIILAENIQLNDPKIIEQSIKRLALHEVGHTLGLNHNFKGSYLHNNEDVHNPDITSKVGVTASVMEYPAINLAPLGVEQGDYYDTTPGPYDIWAIKYGYTPNLTASDLDEIIAEQNRPEHMFANDSEDMRSPGRGVDPRAMINDLTNDPITYAAQRIELINYNQANVVSKLSGNVKTFEEYRLALSIFMREYSRSLEVVSRHIGGVYVERYDPKNLNDKMPYSPAPPEEQRRAMGILHKHAFSTEAFPVNPDLLMRAQVERRMFDLYGEHEDPQIHKTILSIQNRVLDHVLSPWTLYRISDTELYGNDYSVNEVMNDLTKSIFTGDKDNKVSSIRRNLQTAYVRRLIDILGQDYYDELATAAAYNSLREIQKIVRRSSSDVSTKSHRKLVSWIIESGLDRAN
;
A
#
# COMPACT_ATOMS: atom_id res chain seq x y z
N MET A 1 16.89 -21.82 -19.47
CA MET A 1 16.65 -23.17 -19.99
C MET A 1 17.82 -24.06 -19.60
N THR A 2 17.66 -24.90 -18.63
CA THR A 2 18.20 -26.27 -18.56
C THR A 2 18.17 -26.79 -17.12
N ASN A 3 17.42 -27.88 -16.96
CA ASN A 3 17.52 -28.90 -15.92
C ASN A 3 17.21 -28.59 -14.44
N TYR A 4 15.97 -28.90 -14.08
CA TYR A 4 15.71 -29.65 -12.85
C TYR A 4 14.59 -30.67 -13.09
N ILE A 5 14.99 -31.85 -13.57
CA ILE A 5 14.18 -33.07 -13.50
C ILE A 5 14.57 -33.75 -12.18
N LYS A 6 13.73 -33.71 -11.18
CA LYS A 6 13.81 -34.59 -10.02
C LYS A 6 12.71 -35.65 -10.09
N ARG A 7 13.19 -36.84 -10.14
CA ARG A 7 12.51 -38.14 -10.18
C ARG A 7 11.40 -38.25 -9.16
N PHE A 8 10.19 -38.52 -9.63
CA PHE A 8 9.11 -39.09 -8.82
C PHE A 8 9.25 -40.62 -8.88
N SER A 9 9.57 -41.25 -7.76
CA SER A 9 9.48 -42.69 -7.55
C SER A 9 8.03 -43.01 -7.17
N ILE A 10 7.33 -43.70 -8.08
CA ILE A 10 6.01 -44.28 -7.82
C ILE A 10 6.22 -45.56 -7.01
N LEU A 11 5.75 -45.54 -5.78
CA LEU A 11 5.66 -46.76 -4.96
C LEU A 11 4.29 -47.40 -5.19
N PHE A 12 4.27 -48.51 -5.90
CA PHE A 12 3.09 -49.38 -6.01
C PHE A 12 2.95 -50.16 -4.71
N PHE A 13 1.87 -49.96 -3.98
CA PHE A 13 1.44 -50.90 -2.94
C PHE A 13 0.50 -51.94 -3.53
N ILE A 14 1.00 -53.18 -3.61
CA ILE A 14 0.20 -54.36 -3.88
C ILE A 14 -0.46 -54.80 -2.56
N VAL A 15 -1.76 -54.69 -2.46
CA VAL A 15 -2.49 -55.30 -1.35
C VAL A 15 -2.92 -56.67 -1.80
N SER A 16 -2.30 -57.68 -1.17
CA SER A 16 -2.67 -59.12 -1.30
C SER A 16 -3.98 -59.40 -0.57
N SER A 17 -4.94 -59.93 -1.33
CA SER A 17 -6.16 -60.50 -0.84
C SER A 17 -5.87 -61.78 -0.06
N GLY A 18 -6.20 -61.78 1.23
CA GLY A 18 -6.25 -63.02 2.05
C GLY A 18 -7.75 -63.41 2.24
N LEU A 19 -8.09 -64.54 1.66
CA LEU A 19 -9.35 -65.24 1.93
C LEU A 19 -9.36 -65.80 3.34
N PHE A 20 -10.43 -65.50 4.08
CA PHE A 20 -10.94 -66.45 5.09
C PHE A 20 -12.44 -66.66 4.86
N ALA A 21 -12.81 -67.88 4.63
CA ALA A 21 -14.16 -68.38 4.53
C ALA A 21 -14.61 -69.01 5.88
N ASN A 22 -15.91 -68.97 6.08
CA ASN A 22 -16.74 -69.76 6.99
C ASN A 22 -17.10 -69.06 8.31
N GLU A 23 -18.38 -68.88 8.66
CA GLU A 23 -19.47 -69.84 8.77
C GLU A 23 -20.81 -69.11 8.75
N GLY A 24 -21.81 -69.73 8.18
CA GLY A 24 -23.16 -69.22 8.09
C GLY A 24 -23.96 -69.49 9.37
N GLU A 25 -24.76 -68.51 9.72
CA GLU A 25 -26.03 -68.82 10.47
C GLU A 25 -27.12 -67.90 9.94
N ASN A 26 -28.25 -68.56 9.64
CA ASN A 26 -29.50 -68.01 9.17
C ASN A 26 -30.11 -67.09 10.23
N LEU A 27 -30.37 -65.84 9.90
CA LEU A 27 -31.47 -65.10 10.51
C LEU A 27 -32.24 -64.41 9.39
N LYS A 28 -33.33 -65.07 8.98
CA LYS A 28 -34.46 -64.42 8.33
C LYS A 28 -35.19 -63.71 9.47
N ASP A 29 -35.16 -62.39 9.45
CA ASP A 29 -36.25 -61.67 10.07
C ASP A 29 -36.38 -60.29 9.44
N ASP A 30 -37.53 -60.03 8.89
CA ASP A 30 -38.29 -58.80 8.67
C ASP A 30 -37.51 -57.55 8.21
N ILE A 31 -37.26 -57.46 6.91
CA ILE A 31 -37.22 -56.18 6.26
C ILE A 31 -38.66 -55.65 6.21
N LYS A 32 -39.06 -54.94 7.25
CA LYS A 32 -40.11 -53.93 7.15
C LYS A 32 -39.53 -52.78 6.33
N ASN A 33 -39.93 -52.72 5.06
CA ASN A 33 -39.91 -51.48 4.31
C ASN A 33 -40.80 -50.46 5.05
N GLU A 34 -40.22 -49.72 6.00
CA GLU A 34 -40.71 -48.41 6.31
C GLU A 34 -40.31 -47.51 5.13
N GLU A 35 -41.25 -47.34 4.19
CA GLU A 35 -41.29 -46.15 3.38
C GLU A 35 -41.32 -44.97 4.37
N SER A 36 -40.16 -44.41 4.69
CA SER A 36 -40.11 -43.07 5.27
C SER A 36 -40.65 -42.14 4.16
N LYS A 37 -41.94 -41.89 4.18
CA LYS A 37 -42.50 -40.70 3.57
C LYS A 37 -41.73 -39.57 4.20
N ASP A 38 -40.79 -38.99 3.39
CA ASP A 38 -40.13 -37.77 3.78
C ASP A 38 -41.23 -36.75 4.13
N LYS A 39 -41.41 -36.54 5.42
CA LYS A 39 -42.40 -35.59 5.93
C LYS A 39 -41.91 -34.23 5.46
N GLU A 40 -42.66 -33.60 4.54
CA GLU A 40 -42.34 -32.24 4.13
C GLU A 40 -42.18 -31.39 5.39
N VAL A 41 -40.99 -30.79 5.58
CA VAL A 41 -40.66 -29.96 6.73
C VAL A 41 -40.98 -28.54 6.38
N PHE A 42 -41.88 -27.91 7.15
CA PHE A 42 -42.23 -26.51 6.90
C PHE A 42 -41.32 -25.57 7.68
N ILE A 43 -41.00 -24.41 7.05
CA ILE A 43 -40.12 -23.39 7.65
C ILE A 43 -40.68 -22.98 9.00
N GLU A 44 -41.95 -22.67 9.05
CA GLU A 44 -42.64 -22.18 10.25
C GLU A 44 -42.49 -23.14 11.45
N GLU A 45 -42.45 -24.46 11.19
CA GLU A 45 -42.26 -25.48 12.24
C GLU A 45 -40.78 -25.55 12.70
N LEU A 46 -39.83 -25.32 11.77
CA LEU A 46 -38.40 -25.40 12.07
C LEU A 46 -37.90 -24.21 12.89
N VAL A 47 -38.45 -23.02 12.64
CA VAL A 47 -37.95 -21.76 13.21
C VAL A 47 -38.82 -21.23 14.35
N GLU A 48 -39.76 -22.03 14.87
CA GLU A 48 -40.69 -21.61 15.91
C GLU A 48 -39.97 -21.04 17.16
N ASP A 49 -38.83 -21.65 17.55
CA ASP A 49 -38.03 -21.26 18.69
C ASP A 49 -36.84 -20.36 18.29
N TYR A 50 -36.69 -19.98 17.02
CA TYR A 50 -35.53 -19.24 16.55
C TYR A 50 -35.77 -17.74 16.60
N GLU A 51 -34.68 -16.97 16.74
CA GLU A 51 -34.68 -15.52 16.62
C GLU A 51 -34.74 -15.14 15.13
N GLU A 52 -35.82 -14.47 14.72
CA GLU A 52 -35.91 -13.93 13.36
C GLU A 52 -35.22 -12.55 13.29
N ILE A 53 -34.29 -12.37 12.33
CA ILE A 53 -33.61 -11.13 12.05
C ILE A 53 -34.06 -10.66 10.65
N PRO A 54 -35.07 -9.74 10.59
CA PRO A 54 -35.62 -9.27 9.33
C PRO A 54 -34.68 -8.32 8.61
N GLY A 55 -34.70 -8.31 7.27
CA GLY A 55 -33.93 -7.40 6.43
C GLY A 55 -33.83 -7.90 4.99
N PHE A 56 -32.74 -7.59 4.29
CA PHE A 56 -32.53 -7.94 2.89
C PHE A 56 -32.64 -9.45 2.63
N PHE A 57 -31.88 -10.24 3.38
CA PHE A 57 -32.12 -11.68 3.51
C PHE A 57 -32.68 -11.98 4.90
N ILE A 58 -33.91 -12.48 4.98
CA ILE A 58 -34.44 -12.91 6.28
C ILE A 58 -33.57 -14.02 6.83
N THR A 59 -32.99 -13.79 7.99
CA THR A 59 -32.16 -14.77 8.70
C THR A 59 -32.80 -15.23 10.00
N TYR A 60 -32.46 -16.43 10.43
CA TYR A 60 -32.88 -16.98 11.71
C TYR A 60 -31.66 -17.47 12.47
N ARG A 61 -31.60 -17.18 13.77
CA ARG A 61 -30.58 -17.66 14.67
C ARG A 61 -31.14 -18.65 15.66
N ASP A 62 -30.57 -19.83 15.71
CA ASP A 62 -30.93 -20.82 16.74
C ASP A 62 -30.27 -20.41 18.08
N PRO A 63 -31.03 -20.02 19.12
CA PRO A 63 -30.46 -19.53 20.38
C PRO A 63 -29.76 -20.62 21.18
N LYS A 64 -29.97 -21.90 20.85
CA LYS A 64 -29.37 -23.05 21.55
C LYS A 64 -28.01 -23.45 20.96
N THR A 65 -27.87 -23.32 19.62
CA THR A 65 -26.68 -23.82 18.91
C THR A 65 -25.89 -22.75 18.20
N ASN A 66 -26.40 -21.53 18.17
CA ASN A 66 -25.85 -20.40 17.42
C ASN A 66 -25.75 -20.65 15.90
N LYS A 67 -26.56 -21.57 15.38
CA LYS A 67 -26.66 -21.82 13.94
C LYS A 67 -27.41 -20.68 13.25
N ILE A 68 -26.95 -20.33 12.07
CA ILE A 68 -27.53 -19.28 11.23
C ILE A 68 -28.23 -19.94 10.04
N PHE A 69 -29.50 -19.62 9.89
CA PHE A 69 -30.33 -20.08 8.78
C PHE A 69 -30.71 -18.89 7.90
N LEU A 70 -30.68 -19.12 6.59
CA LEU A 70 -31.01 -18.11 5.59
C LEU A 70 -32.29 -18.54 4.86
N LYS A 71 -33.26 -17.65 4.79
CA LYS A 71 -34.48 -17.83 4.02
C LYS A 71 -34.34 -17.17 2.65
N ILE A 72 -34.35 -17.96 1.60
CA ILE A 72 -34.26 -17.53 0.22
C ILE A 72 -35.62 -17.58 -0.44
N ASN A 73 -36.10 -16.46 -0.97
CA ASN A 73 -37.29 -16.36 -1.77
C ASN A 73 -37.02 -16.79 -3.22
N GLN A 74 -38.01 -17.41 -3.86
CA GLN A 74 -37.92 -17.83 -5.26
C GLN A 74 -37.52 -16.66 -6.20
N ASN A 75 -37.93 -15.44 -5.87
CA ASN A 75 -37.57 -14.22 -6.65
C ASN A 75 -36.10 -13.86 -6.56
N GLN A 76 -35.38 -14.37 -5.57
CA GLN A 76 -33.94 -14.14 -5.38
C GLN A 76 -33.09 -15.17 -6.13
N LEU A 77 -33.71 -16.29 -6.56
CA LEU A 77 -32.99 -17.31 -7.33
C LEU A 77 -32.61 -16.80 -8.72
N GLY A 78 -31.35 -17.01 -9.09
CA GLY A 78 -30.78 -16.60 -10.36
C GLY A 78 -30.43 -15.10 -10.45
N LYS A 79 -30.77 -14.31 -9.44
CA LYS A 79 -30.30 -12.93 -9.35
C LYS A 79 -28.85 -12.88 -8.93
N GLU A 80 -28.15 -11.84 -9.37
CA GLU A 80 -26.80 -11.52 -8.92
C GLU A 80 -26.86 -10.62 -7.69
N PHE A 81 -25.97 -10.90 -6.74
CA PHE A 81 -25.75 -10.15 -5.52
C PHE A 81 -24.27 -9.79 -5.43
N ILE A 82 -23.97 -8.66 -4.83
CA ILE A 82 -22.60 -8.29 -4.50
C ILE A 82 -22.26 -8.94 -3.16
N TYR A 83 -21.10 -9.54 -3.06
CA TYR A 83 -20.54 -9.96 -1.80
C TYR A 83 -19.27 -9.16 -1.53
N PHE A 84 -19.08 -8.85 -0.26
CA PHE A 84 -17.96 -8.08 0.19
C PHE A 84 -17.44 -8.64 1.52
N ALA A 85 -16.13 -8.73 1.66
CA ALA A 85 -15.48 -9.22 2.87
C ALA A 85 -14.43 -8.21 3.36
N HIS A 86 -14.49 -7.85 4.63
CA HIS A 86 -13.49 -7.00 5.25
C HIS A 86 -13.15 -7.45 6.68
N VAL A 87 -11.99 -7.02 7.16
CA VAL A 87 -11.52 -7.30 8.51
C VAL A 87 -12.11 -6.30 9.47
N LEU A 88 -12.88 -6.78 10.46
CA LEU A 88 -13.36 -5.95 11.56
C LEU A 88 -12.28 -5.68 12.59
N ASP A 89 -11.51 -6.73 12.90
CA ASP A 89 -10.41 -6.66 13.85
C ASP A 89 -9.45 -7.83 13.68
N SER A 90 -8.17 -7.63 13.95
CA SER A 90 -7.17 -8.68 13.94
C SER A 90 -5.89 -8.22 14.62
N VAL A 91 -4.91 -9.10 14.69
CA VAL A 91 -3.55 -8.82 15.15
C VAL A 91 -2.74 -8.27 13.98
N VAL A 92 -2.12 -7.09 14.14
CA VAL A 92 -1.40 -6.38 13.05
C VAL A 92 -0.30 -7.23 12.43
N THR A 93 0.45 -8.00 13.25
CA THR A 93 1.53 -8.89 12.76
C THR A 93 1.05 -10.01 11.84
N THR A 94 -0.27 -10.26 11.77
CA THR A 94 -0.84 -11.20 10.78
C THR A 94 -0.94 -10.61 9.38
N GLY A 95 -0.71 -9.31 9.20
CA GLY A 95 -0.96 -8.61 7.94
C GLY A 95 -2.45 -8.35 7.67
N ASN A 96 -3.34 -8.66 8.63
CA ASN A 96 -4.74 -8.28 8.59
C ASN A 96 -4.96 -7.13 9.58
N VAL A 97 -5.33 -5.99 9.09
CA VAL A 97 -5.55 -4.82 9.94
C VAL A 97 -7.02 -4.41 9.91
N ARG A 98 -7.48 -3.79 10.98
CA ARG A 98 -8.83 -3.28 11.12
C ARG A 98 -9.24 -2.46 9.90
N GLY A 99 -10.42 -2.72 9.33
CA GLY A 99 -10.98 -2.01 8.18
C GLY A 99 -10.39 -2.42 6.83
N SER A 100 -9.39 -3.31 6.76
CA SER A 100 -8.85 -3.74 5.47
C SER A 100 -9.83 -4.62 4.70
N TYR A 101 -9.87 -4.39 3.37
CA TYR A 101 -10.75 -5.10 2.46
C TYR A 101 -10.09 -6.40 1.97
N ALA A 102 -10.74 -7.54 2.25
CA ALA A 102 -10.19 -8.84 1.95
C ALA A 102 -10.58 -9.34 0.55
N ASP A 103 -11.86 -9.21 0.19
CA ASP A 103 -12.37 -9.68 -1.10
C ASP A 103 -13.68 -9.00 -1.48
N LYS A 104 -13.96 -8.92 -2.77
CA LYS A 104 -15.25 -8.50 -3.33
C LYS A 104 -15.60 -9.34 -4.55
N GLY A 105 -16.88 -9.49 -4.83
CA GLY A 105 -17.30 -10.20 -6.01
C GLY A 105 -18.81 -10.20 -6.20
N ILE A 106 -19.24 -10.88 -7.25
CA ILE A 106 -20.66 -11.11 -7.53
C ILE A 106 -20.95 -12.59 -7.37
N PHE A 107 -22.03 -12.92 -6.73
CA PHE A 107 -22.52 -14.28 -6.64
C PHE A 107 -23.99 -14.39 -7.02
N LYS A 108 -24.43 -15.60 -7.36
CA LYS A 108 -25.84 -15.95 -7.58
C LYS A 108 -26.17 -17.20 -6.79
N ILE A 109 -27.47 -17.32 -6.45
CA ILE A 109 -28.03 -18.51 -5.78
C ILE A 109 -28.94 -19.20 -6.78
N GLU A 110 -28.67 -20.48 -7.06
CA GLU A 110 -29.44 -21.28 -8.00
C GLU A 110 -29.99 -22.51 -7.29
N LYS A 111 -31.23 -22.89 -7.62
CA LYS A 111 -31.81 -24.12 -7.11
C LYS A 111 -31.37 -25.31 -7.95
N ASP A 112 -30.80 -26.31 -7.28
CA ASP A 112 -30.36 -27.56 -7.87
C ASP A 112 -31.00 -28.73 -7.11
N PHE A 113 -32.15 -29.24 -7.58
CA PHE A 113 -33.01 -30.20 -6.90
C PHE A 113 -33.37 -29.74 -5.49
N GLU A 114 -32.93 -30.47 -4.47
CA GLU A 114 -33.13 -30.15 -3.04
C GLU A 114 -31.98 -29.40 -2.41
N ASN A 115 -31.16 -28.75 -3.23
CA ASN A 115 -30.04 -27.92 -2.78
C ASN A 115 -30.13 -26.52 -3.34
N LEU A 116 -29.48 -25.56 -2.65
CA LEU A 116 -29.14 -24.25 -3.19
C LEU A 116 -27.64 -24.21 -3.45
N ARG A 117 -27.29 -23.79 -4.66
CA ARG A 117 -25.93 -23.66 -5.17
C ARG A 117 -25.55 -22.20 -5.15
N PHE A 118 -24.44 -21.86 -4.50
CA PHE A 118 -23.83 -20.54 -4.48
C PHE A 118 -22.69 -20.53 -5.48
N THR A 119 -22.79 -19.65 -6.47
CA THR A 119 -21.85 -19.57 -7.59
C THR A 119 -21.32 -18.16 -7.72
N ARG A 120 -19.98 -17.99 -7.62
CA ARG A 120 -19.29 -16.75 -7.91
C ARG A 120 -19.25 -16.52 -9.41
N VAL A 121 -19.64 -15.34 -9.84
CA VAL A 121 -19.76 -14.96 -11.25
C VAL A 121 -18.46 -14.30 -11.72
N LEU A 122 -17.96 -14.76 -12.87
CA LEU A 122 -16.80 -14.17 -13.52
C LEU A 122 -17.22 -12.89 -14.26
N THR A 123 -16.66 -11.73 -13.86
CA THR A 123 -17.04 -10.41 -14.38
C THR A 123 -16.05 -9.81 -15.37
N ASN A 124 -14.84 -10.36 -15.47
CA ASN A 124 -13.72 -9.78 -16.21
C ASN A 124 -13.87 -9.85 -17.76
N TYR A 125 -14.86 -10.57 -18.27
CA TYR A 125 -15.06 -10.75 -19.69
C TYR A 125 -16.46 -10.36 -20.13
N VAL A 126 -16.53 -9.52 -21.16
CA VAL A 126 -17.78 -9.09 -21.78
C VAL A 126 -17.82 -9.51 -23.27
N PHE A 127 -19.01 -9.54 -23.79
CA PHE A 127 -19.30 -9.83 -25.19
C PHE A 127 -20.33 -8.82 -25.68
N ASP A 128 -20.11 -8.25 -26.86
CA ASP A 128 -21.09 -7.35 -27.47
C ASP A 128 -22.44 -8.04 -27.63
N GLU A 129 -23.49 -7.34 -27.27
CA GLU A 129 -24.85 -7.88 -27.29
C GLU A 129 -25.27 -8.41 -28.67
N GLU A 130 -24.88 -7.72 -29.74
CA GLU A 130 -25.18 -8.06 -31.12
C GLU A 130 -24.26 -9.13 -31.73
N SER A 131 -23.17 -9.50 -31.02
CA SER A 131 -22.22 -10.46 -31.53
C SER A 131 -22.75 -11.90 -31.43
N PRO A 132 -22.72 -12.71 -32.49
CA PRO A 132 -23.00 -14.14 -32.44
C PRO A 132 -22.10 -14.89 -31.43
N LEU A 133 -20.89 -14.40 -31.16
CA LEU A 133 -19.95 -14.97 -30.19
C LEU A 133 -20.47 -14.89 -28.76
N LYS A 134 -21.41 -13.99 -28.46
CA LYS A 134 -22.07 -13.95 -27.14
C LYS A 134 -22.67 -15.31 -26.71
N ARG A 135 -23.12 -16.11 -27.69
CA ARG A 135 -23.63 -17.48 -27.44
C ARG A 135 -22.55 -18.45 -26.96
N SER A 136 -21.27 -18.11 -27.17
CA SER A 136 -20.15 -18.90 -26.68
C SER A 136 -19.63 -18.38 -25.32
N LYS A 137 -20.31 -17.40 -24.69
CA LYS A 137 -19.99 -16.98 -23.33
C LYS A 137 -19.95 -18.19 -22.40
N GLY A 138 -18.87 -18.33 -21.66
CA GLY A 138 -18.61 -19.50 -20.81
C GLY A 138 -17.75 -20.58 -21.47
N ALA A 139 -17.47 -20.50 -22.79
CA ALA A 139 -16.49 -21.40 -23.40
C ALA A 139 -15.08 -21.03 -22.93
N ASN A 140 -14.37 -21.99 -22.35
CA ASN A 140 -13.02 -21.83 -21.76
C ASN A 140 -12.93 -20.82 -20.59
N THR A 141 -14.08 -20.42 -20.03
CA THR A 141 -14.20 -19.63 -18.80
C THR A 141 -15.17 -20.34 -17.85
N SER A 142 -15.12 -20.05 -16.57
CA SER A 142 -15.99 -20.72 -15.60
C SER A 142 -16.39 -19.76 -14.50
N ASP A 143 -17.70 -19.67 -14.23
CA ASP A 143 -18.19 -19.30 -12.94
C ASP A 143 -17.78 -20.37 -11.91
N SER A 144 -17.59 -19.99 -10.66
CA SER A 144 -17.07 -20.90 -9.62
C SER A 144 -18.12 -21.19 -8.55
N THR A 145 -18.59 -22.43 -8.48
CA THR A 145 -19.45 -22.86 -7.37
C THR A 145 -18.60 -23.01 -6.10
N PHE A 146 -18.85 -22.19 -5.10
CA PHE A 146 -18.09 -22.21 -3.84
C PHE A 146 -18.82 -22.93 -2.70
N LYS A 147 -20.16 -23.11 -2.79
CA LYS A 147 -20.92 -23.87 -1.81
C LYS A 147 -22.18 -24.47 -2.41
N VAL A 148 -22.56 -25.66 -1.92
CA VAL A 148 -23.84 -26.28 -2.19
C VAL A 148 -24.46 -26.67 -0.83
N ILE A 149 -25.67 -26.19 -0.56
CA ILE A 149 -26.30 -26.29 0.75
C ILE A 149 -27.68 -26.96 0.59
N PRO A 150 -27.97 -28.03 1.32
CA PRO A 150 -29.27 -28.69 1.27
C PRO A 150 -30.38 -27.82 1.86
N ILE A 151 -31.54 -27.80 1.21
CA ILE A 151 -32.73 -27.15 1.70
C ILE A 151 -33.25 -27.93 2.92
N LYS A 152 -33.42 -27.24 4.05
CA LYS A 152 -33.90 -27.79 5.32
C LYS A 152 -35.40 -27.73 5.45
N GLY A 153 -36.05 -26.74 4.86
CA GLY A 153 -37.48 -26.51 4.91
C GLY A 153 -37.97 -25.65 3.78
N LYS A 154 -39.27 -25.75 3.48
CA LYS A 154 -40.01 -24.95 2.52
C LYS A 154 -41.23 -24.35 3.18
N ASN A 155 -41.71 -23.20 2.71
CA ASN A 155 -43.05 -22.74 3.14
C ASN A 155 -44.14 -23.53 2.40
N LYS A 156 -45.41 -23.37 2.81
CA LYS A 156 -46.54 -24.08 2.23
C LYS A 156 -46.71 -23.87 0.74
N GLU A 157 -46.41 -22.68 0.26
CA GLU A 157 -46.44 -22.27 -1.16
C GLU A 157 -45.25 -22.80 -1.95
N LYS A 158 -44.20 -23.32 -1.29
CA LYS A 158 -42.95 -23.84 -1.88
C LYS A 158 -42.17 -22.80 -2.69
N ASN A 159 -42.33 -21.53 -2.35
CA ASN A 159 -41.63 -20.39 -2.96
C ASN A 159 -40.61 -19.72 -2.04
N ASN A 160 -40.41 -20.27 -0.83
CA ASN A 160 -39.33 -19.91 0.09
C ASN A 160 -38.57 -21.17 0.52
N PHE A 161 -37.25 -21.04 0.65
CA PHE A 161 -36.34 -22.12 0.97
C PHE A 161 -35.50 -21.73 2.19
N LEU A 162 -35.44 -22.56 3.21
CA LEU A 162 -34.59 -22.38 4.38
C LEU A 162 -33.34 -23.26 4.26
N ILE A 163 -32.19 -22.68 4.46
CA ILE A 163 -30.88 -23.35 4.45
C ILE A 163 -30.07 -23.02 5.70
N ASP A 164 -29.24 -23.95 6.18
CA ASP A 164 -28.26 -23.72 7.25
C ASP A 164 -26.95 -23.26 6.64
N ILE A 165 -26.62 -21.97 6.79
CA ILE A 165 -25.40 -21.36 6.23
C ILE A 165 -24.23 -21.36 7.22
N THR A 166 -24.36 -21.92 8.41
CA THR A 166 -23.33 -21.90 9.45
C THR A 166 -21.99 -22.44 8.92
N SER A 167 -22.04 -23.57 8.17
CA SER A 167 -20.80 -24.14 7.59
C SER A 167 -20.22 -23.33 6.44
N LEU A 168 -20.99 -22.45 5.81
CA LEU A 168 -20.48 -21.47 4.84
C LEU A 168 -19.69 -20.39 5.59
N LEU A 169 -20.27 -19.85 6.65
CA LEU A 169 -19.68 -18.78 7.44
C LEU A 169 -18.44 -19.24 8.22
N LEU A 170 -18.44 -20.45 8.78
CA LEU A 170 -17.32 -20.98 9.58
C LEU A 170 -16.23 -21.68 8.75
N SER A 171 -16.16 -21.42 7.45
CA SER A 171 -15.13 -21.96 6.55
C SER A 171 -14.61 -20.86 5.63
N GLU A 172 -13.46 -21.09 5.04
CA GLU A 172 -12.86 -20.20 4.05
C GLU A 172 -13.54 -20.28 2.67
N SER A 173 -14.82 -20.72 2.61
CA SER A 173 -15.55 -20.86 1.34
C SER A 173 -15.87 -19.53 0.68
N LEU A 174 -16.09 -18.48 1.47
CA LEU A 174 -16.34 -17.12 0.99
C LEU A 174 -15.02 -16.44 0.58
N THR A 175 -14.05 -16.43 1.47
CA THR A 175 -12.76 -15.76 1.29
C THR A 175 -11.70 -16.53 2.07
N PRO A 176 -10.52 -16.81 1.49
CA PRO A 176 -9.39 -17.32 2.25
C PRO A 176 -8.96 -16.32 3.34
N ILE A 177 -8.70 -16.80 4.54
CA ILE A 177 -8.19 -15.96 5.64
C ILE A 177 -6.67 -15.90 5.54
N LEU A 178 -6.18 -14.95 4.75
CA LEU A 178 -4.76 -14.74 4.44
C LEU A 178 -4.35 -13.30 4.75
N PRO A 179 -3.06 -13.01 4.91
CA PRO A 179 -2.59 -11.63 5.02
C PRO A 179 -3.06 -10.79 3.84
N ILE A 180 -3.71 -9.66 4.10
CA ILE A 180 -4.10 -8.69 3.06
C ILE A 180 -2.89 -7.87 2.65
N PHE A 181 -2.07 -7.48 3.63
CA PHE A 181 -0.80 -6.81 3.39
C PHE A 181 0.32 -7.85 3.43
N SER A 182 1.12 -7.93 2.36
CA SER A 182 2.23 -8.86 2.31
C SER A 182 3.25 -8.53 3.41
N PRO A 183 3.59 -9.50 4.26
CA PRO A 183 4.63 -9.29 5.27
C PRO A 183 6.00 -8.95 4.66
N GLU A 184 6.27 -9.37 3.42
CA GLU A 184 7.53 -9.09 2.71
C GLU A 184 7.68 -7.60 2.36
N ASP A 185 6.57 -6.88 2.19
CA ASP A 185 6.58 -5.46 1.82
C ASP A 185 6.84 -4.54 3.03
N PHE A 186 6.47 -4.96 4.23
CA PHE A 186 6.49 -4.09 5.42
C PHE A 186 7.47 -4.54 6.50
N SER A 187 7.57 -5.81 6.75
CA SER A 187 8.54 -6.47 7.66
C SER A 187 8.35 -7.97 7.51
N PRO A 188 9.36 -8.81 7.69
CA PRO A 188 9.13 -10.24 7.70
C PRO A 188 8.15 -10.56 8.83
N SER A 189 6.92 -10.95 8.47
CA SER A 189 5.96 -11.43 9.45
C SER A 189 6.54 -12.65 10.13
N ARG A 190 6.70 -12.55 11.43
CA ARG A 190 7.14 -13.67 12.27
C ARG A 190 5.98 -14.58 12.66
N PHE A 191 4.77 -14.26 12.19
CA PHE A 191 3.59 -15.07 12.41
C PHE A 191 3.56 -16.24 11.44
N ALA A 192 3.65 -17.46 11.97
CA ALA A 192 3.51 -18.67 11.16
C ALA A 192 2.02 -18.95 10.93
N TRP A 193 1.52 -18.68 9.72
CA TRP A 193 0.14 -18.99 9.34
C TRP A 193 -0.17 -20.47 9.52
N GLY A 194 -1.22 -20.76 10.30
CA GLY A 194 -1.78 -22.08 10.53
C GLY A 194 -3.03 -22.34 9.68
N GLN A 195 -4.00 -22.99 10.28
CA GLN A 195 -5.29 -23.29 9.67
C GLN A 195 -6.42 -22.73 10.52
N VAL A 196 -7.52 -22.34 9.88
CA VAL A 196 -8.74 -21.97 10.58
C VAL A 196 -9.26 -23.16 11.38
N SER A 197 -9.47 -22.97 12.67
CA SER A 197 -10.01 -23.98 13.58
C SER A 197 -11.54 -23.93 13.57
N PRO A 198 -12.25 -24.91 12.97
CA PRO A 198 -13.72 -24.88 12.93
C PRO A 198 -14.37 -24.99 14.31
N THR A 199 -13.66 -25.54 15.29
CA THR A 199 -14.18 -25.74 16.65
C THR A 199 -13.99 -24.54 17.57
N LYS A 200 -13.09 -23.63 17.24
CA LYS A 200 -12.83 -22.41 17.99
C LYS A 200 -13.45 -21.17 17.32
N SER A 201 -13.67 -21.25 16.00
CA SER A 201 -14.33 -20.18 15.25
C SER A 201 -15.84 -20.16 15.51
N ARG A 202 -16.44 -18.98 15.44
CA ARG A 202 -17.88 -18.80 15.71
C ARG A 202 -18.46 -17.61 14.94
N VAL A 203 -19.76 -17.65 14.69
CA VAL A 203 -20.51 -16.46 14.26
C VAL A 203 -20.72 -15.57 15.48
N LEU A 204 -20.30 -14.32 15.40
CA LEU A 204 -20.43 -13.32 16.45
C LEU A 204 -21.82 -12.69 16.40
N ASP A 205 -22.16 -12.10 15.24
CA ASP A 205 -23.45 -11.42 15.09
C ASP A 205 -23.95 -11.47 13.64
N VAL A 206 -25.20 -11.03 13.46
CA VAL A 206 -25.86 -10.85 12.17
C VAL A 206 -26.59 -9.52 12.19
N HIS A 207 -26.16 -8.60 11.33
CA HIS A 207 -26.81 -7.31 11.13
C HIS A 207 -27.59 -7.34 9.81
N ASN A 208 -28.84 -6.96 9.84
CA ASN A 208 -29.70 -7.09 8.68
C ASN A 208 -30.39 -5.74 8.38
N TYR A 209 -30.07 -5.20 7.22
CA TYR A 209 -30.56 -3.90 6.77
C TYR A 209 -31.47 -4.07 5.54
N GLU A 210 -31.95 -2.96 4.99
CA GLU A 210 -32.87 -2.99 3.84
C GLU A 210 -32.17 -3.46 2.56
N GLU A 211 -30.89 -3.05 2.35
CA GLU A 211 -30.12 -3.30 1.13
C GLU A 211 -29.00 -4.32 1.31
N ASN A 212 -28.71 -4.74 2.53
CA ASN A 212 -27.62 -5.71 2.82
C ASN A 212 -27.89 -6.54 4.08
N THR A 213 -27.25 -7.69 4.11
CA THR A 213 -27.16 -8.58 5.29
C THR A 213 -25.72 -8.86 5.59
N ASP A 214 -25.28 -8.56 6.80
CA ASP A 214 -23.89 -8.69 7.25
C ASP A 214 -23.77 -9.81 8.28
N PHE A 215 -22.73 -10.60 8.14
CA PHE A 215 -22.36 -11.68 9.05
C PHE A 215 -20.99 -11.40 9.66
N GLU A 216 -20.94 -11.27 10.97
CA GLU A 216 -19.68 -11.16 11.70
C GLU A 216 -19.21 -12.52 12.19
N VAL A 217 -17.95 -12.84 11.87
CA VAL A 217 -17.37 -14.15 12.16
C VAL A 217 -16.00 -13.98 12.79
N GLU A 218 -15.80 -14.63 13.93
CA GLU A 218 -14.48 -14.82 14.52
C GLU A 218 -13.87 -16.10 13.99
N TYR A 219 -12.78 -15.97 13.25
CA TYR A 219 -11.93 -17.10 12.90
C TYR A 219 -10.75 -17.19 13.85
N VAL A 220 -10.51 -18.39 14.37
CA VAL A 220 -9.31 -18.66 15.16
C VAL A 220 -8.34 -19.45 14.32
N ILE A 221 -7.17 -18.87 14.09
CA ILE A 221 -6.09 -19.52 13.34
C ILE A 221 -5.23 -20.30 14.32
N GLU A 222 -5.20 -21.61 14.15
CA GLU A 222 -4.34 -22.51 14.94
C GLU A 222 -3.01 -22.68 14.22
N SER A 223 -1.93 -22.20 14.83
CA SER A 223 -0.57 -22.28 14.31
C SER A 223 0.27 -23.27 15.12
N ALA A 224 1.27 -23.85 14.48
CA ALA A 224 2.30 -24.59 15.20
C ALA A 224 3.08 -23.60 16.09
N PRO A 225 3.61 -24.06 17.27
CA PRO A 225 4.43 -23.20 18.09
C PRO A 225 5.64 -22.68 17.30
N SER A 226 5.75 -21.36 17.15
CA SER A 226 6.90 -20.71 16.56
C SER A 226 7.76 -20.13 17.68
N TYR A 227 9.02 -20.50 17.73
CA TYR A 227 10.00 -19.90 18.63
C TYR A 227 10.47 -18.52 18.16
N GLU A 228 10.06 -18.11 16.95
CA GLU A 228 10.49 -16.87 16.31
C GLU A 228 9.45 -15.73 16.47
N TYR A 229 8.28 -16.02 17.06
CA TYR A 229 7.29 -15.00 17.33
C TYR A 229 7.68 -14.19 18.57
N ASP A 230 8.01 -12.93 18.39
CA ASP A 230 8.33 -11.97 19.43
C ASP A 230 7.36 -10.77 19.44
N GLY A 231 6.23 -10.87 18.73
CA GLY A 231 5.16 -9.87 18.77
C GLY A 231 4.43 -9.87 20.11
N GLU A 232 4.23 -8.70 20.69
CA GLU A 232 3.49 -8.51 21.96
C GLU A 232 1.99 -8.30 21.73
N ASP A 233 1.53 -8.31 20.49
CA ASP A 233 0.17 -8.01 20.05
C ASP A 233 -0.79 -9.22 20.10
N ALA A 234 -0.30 -10.43 20.38
CA ALA A 234 -1.12 -11.62 20.61
C ALA A 234 -0.78 -12.28 21.95
N ALA A 235 -1.78 -12.55 22.78
CA ALA A 235 -1.61 -13.21 24.06
C ALA A 235 -1.06 -14.65 23.93
N ASP A 236 -1.45 -15.36 22.87
CA ASP A 236 -0.94 -16.67 22.49
C ASP A 236 -0.88 -16.77 20.95
N PRO A 237 0.30 -16.70 20.34
CA PRO A 237 0.45 -16.73 18.90
C PRO A 237 0.05 -18.06 18.23
N ARG A 238 -0.22 -19.10 19.02
CA ARG A 238 -0.73 -20.38 18.53
C ARG A 238 -2.24 -20.36 18.22
N ASN A 239 -2.95 -19.35 18.72
CA ASN A 239 -4.39 -19.17 18.57
C ASN A 239 -4.72 -17.69 18.38
N VAL A 240 -4.68 -17.23 17.14
CA VAL A 240 -4.93 -15.83 16.84
C VAL A 240 -6.30 -15.66 16.22
N SER A 241 -7.08 -14.71 16.72
CA SER A 241 -8.40 -14.38 16.19
C SER A 241 -8.31 -13.36 15.07
N VAL A 242 -9.05 -13.59 13.99
CA VAL A 242 -9.35 -12.66 12.92
C VAL A 242 -10.86 -12.50 12.85
N HIS A 243 -11.36 -11.29 13.06
CA HIS A 243 -12.77 -10.98 12.94
C HIS A 243 -13.06 -10.47 11.54
N MET A 244 -13.96 -11.14 10.83
CA MET A 244 -14.36 -10.80 9.47
C MET A 244 -15.83 -10.39 9.44
N ARG A 245 -16.16 -9.44 8.58
CA ARG A 245 -17.54 -9.18 8.19
C ARG A 245 -17.74 -9.55 6.73
N TYR A 246 -18.79 -10.27 6.46
CA TYR A 246 -19.26 -10.63 5.13
C TYR A 246 -20.57 -9.93 4.86
N SER A 247 -20.62 -9.06 3.87
CA SER A 247 -21.83 -8.35 3.48
C SER A 247 -22.39 -8.96 2.19
N PHE A 248 -23.63 -9.38 2.21
CA PHE A 248 -24.41 -9.75 1.03
C PHE A 248 -25.31 -8.57 0.69
N ILE A 249 -25.08 -7.96 -0.48
CA ILE A 249 -25.62 -6.66 -0.84
C ILE A 249 -26.50 -6.80 -2.09
N ASP A 250 -27.62 -6.10 -2.13
CA ASP A 250 -28.47 -6.07 -3.33
C ASP A 250 -27.75 -5.41 -4.49
N MET A 251 -27.97 -5.91 -5.69
CA MET A 251 -27.41 -5.31 -6.89
C MET A 251 -28.11 -3.98 -7.17
N PRO A 252 -27.40 -2.85 -7.21
CA PRO A 252 -28.01 -1.57 -7.51
C PRO A 252 -28.79 -1.59 -8.83
N ASN A 253 -30.01 -1.09 -8.79
CA ASN A 253 -30.86 -0.92 -9.96
C ASN A 253 -31.16 0.58 -10.14
N ASN A 254 -30.20 1.29 -10.69
CA ASN A 254 -30.21 2.72 -10.87
C ASN A 254 -29.74 3.11 -12.28
N ASP A 255 -29.63 4.42 -12.56
CA ASP A 255 -29.18 4.99 -13.82
C ASP A 255 -27.68 5.38 -13.79
N PHE A 256 -26.87 4.65 -13.07
CA PHE A 256 -25.42 4.85 -13.03
C PHE A 256 -24.80 4.64 -14.41
N GLU A 257 -24.00 5.61 -14.84
CA GLU A 257 -23.25 5.55 -16.09
C GLU A 257 -21.78 5.19 -15.81
N PRO A 258 -21.33 3.97 -16.18
CA PRO A 258 -19.92 3.59 -16.08
C PRO A 258 -19.02 4.53 -16.87
N ARG A 259 -17.77 4.69 -16.43
CA ARG A 259 -16.75 5.47 -17.10
C ARG A 259 -15.53 4.58 -17.39
N ILE A 260 -15.07 4.59 -18.64
CA ILE A 260 -13.88 3.83 -19.06
C ILE A 260 -12.63 4.48 -18.46
N GLU A 261 -11.65 3.67 -18.08
CA GLU A 261 -10.34 4.11 -17.60
C GLU A 261 -9.55 4.81 -18.71
N ASN A 262 -8.74 5.79 -18.33
CA ASN A 262 -7.72 6.37 -19.19
C ASN A 262 -6.36 6.28 -18.50
N GLN A 263 -5.35 5.76 -19.20
CA GLN A 263 -4.02 5.52 -18.64
C GLN A 263 -3.26 6.76 -18.14
N SER A 264 -3.74 7.96 -18.48
CA SER A 264 -3.18 9.24 -18.02
C SER A 264 -3.84 9.77 -16.75
N ILE A 265 -4.95 9.15 -16.30
CA ILE A 265 -5.76 9.61 -15.18
C ILE A 265 -5.92 8.48 -14.18
N GLY A 266 -5.33 8.65 -13.02
CA GLY A 266 -5.19 7.62 -12.00
C GLY A 266 -6.45 7.32 -11.22
N TYR A 267 -7.28 6.46 -11.76
CA TYR A 267 -8.38 5.85 -11.02
C TYR A 267 -8.08 4.38 -10.71
N PHE A 268 -8.63 3.89 -9.62
CA PHE A 268 -8.79 2.46 -9.46
C PHE A 268 -9.86 1.96 -10.43
N SER A 269 -9.62 0.83 -11.07
CA SER A 269 -10.51 0.26 -12.07
C SER A 269 -10.77 -1.22 -11.87
N ASP A 270 -11.93 -1.67 -12.32
CA ASP A 270 -12.26 -3.08 -12.47
C ASP A 270 -11.94 -3.50 -13.91
N ARG A 271 -11.09 -4.54 -14.06
CA ARG A 271 -10.59 -5.00 -15.38
C ARG A 271 -11.69 -5.69 -16.16
N ILE A 272 -11.92 -5.21 -17.37
CA ILE A 272 -12.88 -5.78 -18.32
C ILE A 272 -12.22 -5.94 -19.69
N THR A 273 -12.30 -7.16 -20.23
CA THR A 273 -11.84 -7.47 -21.58
C THR A 273 -13.02 -7.83 -22.47
N ASN A 274 -13.21 -7.12 -23.58
CA ASN A 274 -14.24 -7.41 -24.55
C ASN A 274 -13.74 -8.48 -25.53
N LEU A 275 -14.22 -9.72 -25.37
CA LEU A 275 -13.80 -10.87 -26.18
C LEU A 275 -14.37 -10.88 -27.60
N THR A 276 -15.21 -9.91 -27.95
CA THR A 276 -15.73 -9.70 -29.30
C THR A 276 -15.10 -8.53 -30.04
N SER A 277 -14.32 -7.72 -29.31
CA SER A 277 -13.58 -6.61 -29.89
C SER A 277 -12.59 -7.08 -30.95
N LYS A 278 -12.40 -6.25 -31.98
CA LYS A 278 -11.37 -6.42 -33.01
C LYS A 278 -10.15 -5.54 -32.81
N GLU A 279 -10.16 -4.76 -31.75
CA GLU A 279 -9.05 -3.89 -31.41
C GLU A 279 -7.86 -4.69 -30.88
N ILE A 280 -6.64 -4.16 -31.04
CA ILE A 280 -5.42 -4.74 -30.47
C ILE A 280 -5.46 -4.74 -28.95
N THR A 281 -6.09 -3.71 -28.37
CA THR A 281 -6.26 -3.53 -26.94
C THR A 281 -7.76 -3.59 -26.59
N PRO A 282 -8.33 -4.80 -26.39
CA PRO A 282 -9.77 -4.99 -26.19
C PRO A 282 -10.21 -4.73 -24.75
N TYR A 283 -9.58 -3.77 -24.08
CA TYR A 283 -9.82 -3.44 -22.67
C TYR A 283 -10.84 -2.33 -22.53
N GLU A 284 -11.84 -2.55 -21.70
CA GLU A 284 -12.91 -1.63 -21.36
C GLU A 284 -12.98 -1.49 -19.84
N ASP A 285 -11.81 -1.31 -19.21
CA ASP A 285 -11.69 -1.22 -17.75
C ASP A 285 -12.52 -0.04 -17.24
N LEU A 286 -13.26 -0.27 -16.14
CA LEU A 286 -14.21 0.71 -15.60
C LEU A 286 -13.66 1.34 -14.32
N ILE A 287 -13.60 2.69 -14.29
CA ILE A 287 -13.14 3.40 -13.09
C ILE A 287 -14.14 3.25 -11.94
N SER A 288 -13.61 3.23 -10.73
CA SER A 288 -14.42 3.31 -9.52
C SER A 288 -14.85 4.75 -9.28
N LYS A 289 -16.16 5.03 -9.20
CA LYS A 289 -16.69 6.36 -8.90
C LYS A 289 -18.05 6.31 -8.22
N TRP A 290 -18.41 7.34 -7.48
CA TRP A 290 -19.73 7.49 -6.87
C TRP A 290 -20.79 7.83 -7.92
N HIS A 291 -22.03 7.40 -7.66
CA HIS A 291 -23.19 7.82 -8.42
C HIS A 291 -23.62 9.23 -7.98
N LEU A 292 -23.22 10.25 -8.72
CA LEU A 292 -23.63 11.64 -8.50
C LEU A 292 -24.52 12.14 -9.65
N LYS A 293 -25.68 12.65 -9.30
CA LYS A 293 -26.67 13.21 -10.24
C LYS A 293 -27.07 14.60 -9.80
N LYS A 294 -27.06 15.56 -10.71
CA LYS A 294 -27.47 16.92 -10.41
C LYS A 294 -28.96 16.98 -10.05
N GLN A 295 -29.36 17.77 -9.06
CA GLN A 295 -30.75 18.10 -8.76
C GLN A 295 -31.39 18.90 -9.92
N ASP A 296 -30.62 19.83 -10.51
CA ASP A 296 -30.98 20.54 -11.71
C ASP A 296 -30.01 20.20 -12.83
N PRO A 297 -30.36 19.28 -13.75
CA PRO A 297 -29.48 18.84 -14.83
C PRO A 297 -29.04 19.95 -15.79
N GLU A 298 -29.88 21.01 -15.96
CA GLU A 298 -29.59 22.10 -16.88
C GLU A 298 -28.72 23.20 -16.27
N ALA A 299 -28.59 23.23 -14.95
CA ALA A 299 -27.75 24.21 -14.28
C ALA A 299 -26.26 23.92 -14.49
N LYS A 300 -25.45 24.95 -14.76
CA LYS A 300 -24.01 24.83 -14.80
C LYS A 300 -23.47 24.23 -13.50
N PHE A 301 -23.99 24.69 -12.37
CA PHE A 301 -23.66 24.20 -11.03
C PHE A 301 -24.93 23.81 -10.31
N SER A 302 -24.96 22.61 -9.72
CA SER A 302 -26.12 22.11 -8.98
C SER A 302 -25.65 21.28 -7.79
N LYS A 303 -26.46 21.24 -6.73
CA LYS A 303 -26.26 20.22 -5.69
C LYS A 303 -26.52 18.81 -6.27
N PRO A 304 -25.90 17.77 -5.75
CA PRO A 304 -26.30 16.41 -6.10
C PRO A 304 -27.66 16.06 -5.49
N VAL A 305 -28.38 15.13 -6.12
CA VAL A 305 -29.61 14.55 -5.55
C VAL A 305 -29.33 13.88 -4.22
N LYS A 306 -28.20 13.13 -4.14
CA LYS A 306 -27.68 12.49 -2.93
C LYS A 306 -26.21 12.86 -2.80
N PRO A 307 -25.79 13.63 -1.78
CA PRO A 307 -24.39 13.94 -1.54
C PRO A 307 -23.65 12.71 -1.02
N ILE A 308 -22.33 12.69 -1.20
CA ILE A 308 -21.44 11.72 -0.53
C ILE A 308 -21.28 12.21 0.91
N VAL A 309 -21.80 11.43 1.87
CA VAL A 309 -21.73 11.80 3.29
C VAL A 309 -20.65 11.02 3.97
N PHE A 310 -19.70 11.69 4.59
CA PHE A 310 -18.69 11.09 5.46
C PHE A 310 -19.03 11.38 6.93
N TRP A 311 -18.86 10.36 7.75
CA TRP A 311 -19.10 10.44 9.19
C TRP A 311 -17.77 10.34 9.94
N ILE A 312 -17.48 11.33 10.78
CA ILE A 312 -16.37 11.24 11.73
C ILE A 312 -16.85 10.42 12.91
N GLU A 313 -16.21 9.26 13.16
CA GLU A 313 -16.55 8.36 14.26
C GLU A 313 -16.42 9.08 15.61
N ASN A 314 -17.29 8.76 16.55
CA ASN A 314 -17.32 9.39 17.87
C ASN A 314 -16.07 9.10 18.74
N THR A 315 -15.28 8.07 18.38
CA THR A 315 -13.98 7.76 18.99
C THR A 315 -12.86 8.73 18.56
N THR A 316 -13.09 9.53 17.51
CA THR A 316 -12.10 10.51 17.03
C THR A 316 -11.80 11.56 18.09
N PRO A 317 -10.51 11.84 18.43
CA PRO A 317 -10.13 12.90 19.35
C PRO A 317 -10.76 14.26 18.98
N LEU A 318 -11.32 14.94 19.96
CA LEU A 318 -12.13 16.16 19.73
C LEU A 318 -11.34 17.25 18.99
N GLU A 319 -10.06 17.39 19.37
CA GLU A 319 -9.14 18.39 18.81
C GLU A 319 -8.78 18.18 17.34
N LEU A 320 -8.99 16.99 16.80
CA LEU A 320 -8.68 16.65 15.42
C LEU A 320 -9.89 16.73 14.48
N ARG A 321 -11.11 16.75 15.03
CA ARG A 321 -12.35 16.65 14.25
C ARG A 321 -12.51 17.78 13.24
N ASP A 322 -12.16 19.01 13.61
CA ASP A 322 -12.28 20.17 12.71
C ASP A 322 -11.26 20.07 11.56
N TYR A 323 -10.02 19.67 11.82
CA TYR A 323 -9.01 19.48 10.76
C TYR A 323 -9.39 18.39 9.77
N ILE A 324 -9.92 17.26 10.29
CA ILE A 324 -10.44 16.17 9.45
C ILE A 324 -11.61 16.67 8.59
N LYS A 325 -12.58 17.36 9.21
CA LYS A 325 -13.74 17.90 8.51
C LYS A 325 -13.34 18.85 7.39
N GLU A 326 -12.41 19.76 7.66
CA GLU A 326 -11.91 20.72 6.66
C GLU A 326 -11.20 19.99 5.51
N GLY A 327 -10.36 19.01 5.79
CA GLY A 327 -9.71 18.19 4.77
C GLY A 327 -10.71 17.48 3.86
N VAL A 328 -11.71 16.81 4.44
CA VAL A 328 -12.76 16.12 3.67
C VAL A 328 -13.56 17.10 2.81
N LEU A 329 -13.99 18.23 3.36
CA LEU A 329 -14.80 19.23 2.65
C LEU A 329 -14.04 19.96 1.55
N ALA A 330 -12.70 20.02 1.61
CA ALA A 330 -11.90 20.67 0.59
C ALA A 330 -12.08 20.05 -0.80
N TRP A 331 -12.43 18.75 -0.89
CA TRP A 331 -12.76 18.11 -2.17
C TRP A 331 -13.93 18.76 -2.93
N ASN A 332 -14.81 19.51 -2.26
CA ASN A 332 -15.85 20.27 -2.93
C ASN A 332 -15.31 21.31 -3.93
N ILE A 333 -14.03 21.71 -3.79
CA ILE A 333 -13.33 22.56 -4.77
C ILE A 333 -13.21 21.81 -6.10
N ALA A 334 -12.78 20.56 -6.08
CA ALA A 334 -12.64 19.73 -7.27
C ALA A 334 -14.02 19.39 -7.88
N PHE A 335 -15.01 19.07 -7.06
CA PHE A 335 -16.37 18.76 -7.52
C PHE A 335 -17.06 19.96 -8.17
N LYS A 336 -16.70 21.18 -7.80
CA LYS A 336 -17.23 22.38 -8.45
C LYS A 336 -16.82 22.44 -9.92
N GLU A 337 -15.60 22.04 -10.26
CA GLU A 337 -15.16 21.95 -11.67
C GLU A 337 -15.87 20.83 -12.44
N ALA A 338 -16.36 19.80 -11.78
CA ALA A 338 -17.26 18.79 -12.34
C ALA A 338 -18.74 19.24 -12.40
N GLY A 339 -19.06 20.47 -11.95
CA GLY A 339 -20.40 21.07 -12.00
C GLY A 339 -21.27 20.81 -10.77
N PHE A 340 -20.68 20.35 -9.64
CA PHE A 340 -21.43 20.12 -8.41
C PHE A 340 -21.08 21.13 -7.32
N ILE A 341 -22.08 21.52 -6.53
CA ILE A 341 -21.97 22.32 -5.31
C ILE A 341 -22.33 21.40 -4.15
N ASP A 342 -21.54 21.44 -3.07
CA ASP A 342 -21.79 20.63 -1.88
C ASP A 342 -21.95 19.12 -2.22
N ALA A 343 -21.04 18.59 -3.05
CA ALA A 343 -21.04 17.18 -3.42
C ALA A 343 -20.72 16.28 -2.22
N ILE A 344 -19.90 16.78 -1.29
CA ILE A 344 -19.48 16.10 -0.09
C ILE A 344 -20.01 16.83 1.14
N GLU A 345 -20.58 16.06 2.07
CA GLU A 345 -20.98 16.50 3.40
C GLU A 345 -20.21 15.74 4.48
N VAL A 346 -19.97 16.39 5.61
CA VAL A 346 -19.36 15.76 6.78
C VAL A 346 -20.27 15.87 7.99
N LYS A 347 -20.47 14.75 8.67
CA LYS A 347 -21.25 14.64 9.90
C LYS A 347 -20.40 14.00 11.00
N ILE A 348 -20.80 14.16 12.25
CA ILE A 348 -20.17 13.50 13.40
C ILE A 348 -21.13 12.43 13.89
N GLN A 349 -20.62 11.22 14.11
CA GLN A 349 -21.38 10.12 14.67
C GLN A 349 -21.87 10.48 16.08
N PRO A 350 -23.17 10.39 16.36
CA PRO A 350 -23.69 10.57 17.71
C PRO A 350 -23.15 9.47 18.65
N ASP A 351 -22.98 9.80 19.93
CA ASP A 351 -22.54 8.82 20.93
C ASP A 351 -23.57 7.70 21.20
N ASP A 352 -24.83 7.95 20.86
CA ASP A 352 -25.97 7.04 20.97
C ASP A 352 -26.40 6.46 19.60
N ALA A 353 -25.51 6.49 18.60
CA ALA A 353 -25.80 5.92 17.28
C ALA A 353 -26.11 4.42 17.37
N GLU A 354 -27.21 3.99 16.76
CA GLU A 354 -27.62 2.58 16.68
C GLU A 354 -26.97 1.83 15.50
N TRP A 355 -26.03 2.47 14.79
CA TRP A 355 -25.29 1.93 13.66
C TRP A 355 -23.78 2.01 13.92
N ASP A 356 -23.02 1.13 13.34
CA ASP A 356 -21.56 1.10 13.41
C ASP A 356 -20.92 1.33 12.03
N ALA A 357 -19.61 1.51 12.02
CA ALA A 357 -18.85 1.79 10.80
C ALA A 357 -18.80 0.62 9.79
N GLY A 358 -19.26 -0.57 10.15
CA GLY A 358 -19.38 -1.68 9.22
C GLY A 358 -20.65 -1.64 8.38
N ASP A 359 -21.60 -0.76 8.69
CA ASP A 359 -22.80 -0.57 7.90
C ASP A 359 -22.47 0.22 6.63
N ILE A 360 -22.53 -0.43 5.47
CA ILE A 360 -22.17 0.16 4.17
C ILE A 360 -22.94 1.43 3.78
N ARG A 361 -24.05 1.72 4.46
CA ARG A 361 -24.82 2.95 4.24
C ARG A 361 -24.14 4.20 4.80
N TYR A 362 -23.10 4.03 5.63
CA TYR A 362 -22.36 5.10 6.26
C TYR A 362 -20.89 5.01 5.88
N ASN A 363 -20.34 6.06 5.32
CA ASN A 363 -18.90 6.14 5.06
C ASN A 363 -18.22 6.75 6.29
N VAL A 364 -17.37 6.01 6.97
CA VAL A 364 -16.88 6.41 8.28
C VAL A 364 -15.36 6.63 8.30
N LEU A 365 -14.94 7.76 8.87
CA LEU A 365 -13.53 8.00 9.22
C LEU A 365 -13.32 7.58 10.67
N ARG A 366 -12.43 6.62 10.88
CA ARG A 366 -12.15 5.97 12.17
C ARG A 366 -10.70 6.16 12.57
N TRP A 367 -10.47 6.19 13.88
CA TRP A 367 -9.13 6.18 14.44
C TRP A 367 -8.82 4.85 15.11
N THR A 368 -7.56 4.41 14.93
CA THR A 368 -6.98 3.29 15.68
C THR A 368 -5.64 3.71 16.27
N SER A 369 -5.22 2.99 17.29
CA SER A 369 -3.89 3.08 17.87
C SER A 369 -3.37 1.67 18.03
N SER A 370 -2.70 1.19 16.99
CA SER A 370 -2.22 -0.17 16.90
C SER A 370 -0.80 -0.31 17.46
N PRO A 371 -0.45 -1.44 18.07
CA PRO A 371 0.96 -1.81 18.24
C PRO A 371 1.59 -1.98 16.85
N ASP A 372 2.76 -1.48 16.56
CA ASP A 372 3.45 -1.61 15.27
C ASP A 372 2.58 -1.38 14.02
N PRO A 373 1.94 -0.21 13.87
CA PRO A 373 1.04 0.04 12.75
C PRO A 373 1.77 0.03 11.41
N LEU A 374 1.17 -0.61 10.40
CA LEU A 374 1.75 -0.76 9.07
C LEU A 374 1.69 0.54 8.24
N PHE A 375 0.74 1.43 8.53
CA PHE A 375 0.50 2.68 7.78
C PHE A 375 -0.03 3.78 8.70
N GLY A 376 -0.09 5.01 8.18
CA GLY A 376 -0.67 6.16 8.89
C GLY A 376 -2.15 6.39 8.59
N GLY A 377 -2.61 5.92 7.43
CA GLY A 377 -3.99 5.94 6.97
C GLY A 377 -4.24 4.87 5.91
N TYR A 378 -5.52 4.53 5.70
CA TYR A 378 -5.96 3.59 4.69
C TYR A 378 -7.42 3.88 4.33
N GLY A 379 -7.69 4.19 3.04
CA GLY A 379 -9.00 4.59 2.52
C GLY A 379 -9.57 3.57 1.53
N PRO A 380 -10.08 2.41 1.97
CA PRO A 380 -10.67 1.42 1.10
C PRO A 380 -12.07 1.85 0.62
N ARG A 381 -12.47 1.33 -0.52
CA ARG A 381 -13.80 1.51 -1.09
C ARG A 381 -14.40 0.21 -1.57
N LEU A 382 -15.72 0.07 -1.43
CA LEU A 382 -16.50 -1.00 -2.02
C LEU A 382 -17.07 -0.52 -3.37
N SER A 383 -16.69 -1.13 -4.47
CA SER A 383 -17.26 -0.88 -5.79
C SER A 383 -17.98 -2.11 -6.35
N ASN A 384 -19.03 -1.85 -7.13
CA ASN A 384 -19.72 -2.89 -7.90
C ASN A 384 -18.82 -3.36 -9.05
N PRO A 385 -18.39 -4.64 -9.09
CA PRO A 385 -17.46 -5.14 -10.12
C PRO A 385 -18.01 -5.12 -11.55
N ARG A 386 -19.32 -4.88 -11.74
CA ARG A 386 -19.93 -4.79 -13.06
C ARG A 386 -19.91 -3.39 -13.64
N THR A 387 -19.90 -2.37 -12.78
CA THR A 387 -20.12 -0.99 -13.23
C THR A 387 -19.04 -0.02 -12.78
N GLY A 388 -18.28 -0.37 -11.75
CA GLY A 388 -17.38 0.55 -11.07
C GLY A 388 -18.09 1.50 -10.10
N GLU A 389 -19.41 1.40 -9.88
CA GLU A 389 -20.14 2.24 -8.94
C GLU A 389 -19.65 1.99 -7.51
N ILE A 390 -19.21 3.04 -6.82
CA ILE A 390 -18.82 2.96 -5.40
C ILE A 390 -20.10 2.95 -4.55
N LEU A 391 -20.20 1.97 -3.66
CA LEU A 391 -21.37 1.73 -2.81
C LEU A 391 -21.13 2.13 -1.36
N GLY A 392 -19.89 2.15 -0.92
CA GLY A 392 -19.49 2.49 0.44
C GLY A 392 -17.98 2.65 0.55
N ALA A 393 -17.54 3.32 1.59
CA ALA A 393 -16.12 3.52 1.87
C ALA A 393 -15.91 3.77 3.37
N ASP A 394 -14.86 3.15 3.91
CA ASP A 394 -14.37 3.42 5.26
C ASP A 394 -12.95 3.95 5.20
N ILE A 395 -12.59 4.79 6.15
CA ILE A 395 -11.25 5.34 6.25
C ILE A 395 -10.71 5.04 7.63
N MET A 396 -9.55 4.39 7.68
CA MET A 396 -8.82 4.09 8.90
C MET A 396 -7.67 5.06 9.04
N LEU A 397 -7.56 5.72 10.19
CA LEU A 397 -6.50 6.66 10.52
C LEU A 397 -5.75 6.12 11.74
N GLU A 398 -4.42 6.10 11.69
CA GLU A 398 -3.57 5.58 12.74
C GLU A 398 -2.93 6.68 13.58
N TRP A 399 -2.94 6.49 14.91
CA TRP A 399 -2.39 7.43 15.89
C TRP A 399 -0.89 7.72 15.67
N VAL A 400 -0.15 6.73 15.19
CA VAL A 400 1.28 6.89 14.86
C VAL A 400 1.55 7.98 13.83
N TYR A 401 0.57 8.28 12.97
CA TYR A 401 0.72 9.37 12.01
C TYR A 401 0.90 10.71 12.70
N LEU A 402 0.10 10.99 13.72
CA LEU A 402 0.20 12.21 14.53
C LEU A 402 1.50 12.25 15.33
N THR A 403 1.82 11.17 16.05
CA THR A 403 3.01 11.14 16.92
C THR A 403 4.30 11.30 16.14
N ASN A 404 4.38 10.77 14.92
CA ASN A 404 5.52 11.01 14.03
C ASN A 404 5.70 12.50 13.71
N ARG A 405 4.63 13.27 13.49
CA ARG A 405 4.71 14.72 13.18
C ARG A 405 5.15 15.53 14.39
N ILE A 406 4.70 15.16 15.57
CA ILE A 406 5.19 15.74 16.82
C ILE A 406 6.70 15.54 16.98
N ASN A 407 7.21 14.36 16.67
CA ASN A 407 8.64 14.07 16.70
C ASN A 407 9.42 14.91 15.68
N TYR A 408 8.90 15.10 14.48
CA TYR A 408 9.54 15.97 13.48
C TYR A 408 9.55 17.43 13.93
N ASP A 409 8.45 17.93 14.49
CA ASP A 409 8.37 19.29 15.02
C ASP A 409 9.44 19.53 16.11
N SER A 410 9.57 18.61 17.05
CA SER A 410 10.54 18.71 18.15
C SER A 410 12.01 18.69 17.68
N ILE A 411 12.31 17.99 16.57
CA ILE A 411 13.67 17.80 16.07
C ILE A 411 14.09 18.91 15.11
N PHE A 412 13.19 19.34 14.21
CA PHE A 412 13.52 20.29 13.14
C PHE A 412 13.17 21.74 13.50
N ASN A 413 12.06 21.96 14.19
CA ASN A 413 11.53 23.30 14.48
C ASN A 413 11.92 23.84 15.87
N ALA A 414 12.54 23.03 16.76
CA ALA A 414 12.94 23.49 18.08
C ALA A 414 13.90 24.69 17.99
N GLU A 415 13.51 25.81 18.58
CA GLU A 415 14.40 26.94 18.81
C GLU A 415 15.36 26.62 19.97
N SER A 416 16.54 27.24 19.93
CA SER A 416 17.56 27.14 21.00
C SER A 416 17.19 28.00 22.22
N SER A 417 15.97 27.88 22.75
CA SER A 417 15.49 28.65 23.92
C SER A 417 15.30 27.74 25.12
N PRO A 418 15.67 28.19 26.35
CA PRO A 418 15.78 27.30 27.52
C PRO A 418 14.50 27.07 28.31
N ALA A 419 13.32 27.13 27.71
CA ALA A 419 12.10 26.97 28.49
C ALA A 419 10.95 26.39 27.66
N SER A 420 10.93 25.07 27.48
CA SER A 420 9.67 24.35 27.30
C SER A 420 9.82 22.88 27.66
N CYS A 421 9.18 22.50 28.75
CA CYS A 421 9.08 21.10 29.17
C CYS A 421 8.17 20.34 28.21
N HIS A 422 8.67 19.34 27.51
CA HIS A 422 7.86 18.54 26.58
C HIS A 422 8.04 17.06 26.76
N SER A 423 6.91 16.39 26.64
CA SER A 423 6.73 14.98 26.86
C SER A 423 7.11 14.18 25.64
N SER A 424 8.14 13.37 25.74
CA SER A 424 8.60 12.41 24.75
C SER A 424 8.05 10.99 24.94
N ASN A 425 7.22 10.75 25.96
CA ASN A 425 6.62 9.44 26.22
C ASN A 425 5.44 9.10 25.30
N LEU A 426 5.35 9.70 24.09
CA LEU A 426 4.22 9.50 23.18
C LEU A 426 4.40 8.31 22.21
N ILE A 427 5.50 7.58 22.33
CA ILE A 427 5.73 6.44 21.42
C ILE A 427 5.16 5.15 22.01
N GLN A 428 5.01 5.04 23.32
CA GLN A 428 4.57 3.78 23.96
C GLN A 428 3.35 3.90 24.88
N ASP A 429 3.08 5.07 25.46
CA ASP A 429 1.91 5.26 26.27
C ASP A 429 0.89 6.11 25.51
N GLY A 430 -0.08 5.47 24.85
CA GLY A 430 -1.22 6.09 24.15
C GLY A 430 -2.15 6.87 25.09
N ILE A 431 -1.61 7.69 26.00
CA ILE A 431 -2.41 8.43 26.98
C ILE A 431 -1.88 9.86 27.09
N ILE A 432 -2.83 10.79 26.90
CA ILE A 432 -2.81 12.22 27.20
C ILE A 432 -2.30 13.11 26.08
N LEU A 433 -3.15 13.24 25.09
CA LEU A 433 -3.29 14.49 24.36
C LEU A 433 -4.39 15.28 25.07
N ALA A 434 -4.08 16.14 25.88
CA ALA A 434 -4.93 17.28 26.23
C ALA A 434 -4.08 18.22 27.07
N GLU A 435 -4.02 19.42 26.72
CA GLU A 435 -3.60 20.58 27.52
C GLU A 435 -2.09 20.90 27.65
N ASN A 436 -1.11 19.97 27.32
CA ASN A 436 0.29 20.25 27.64
C ASN A 436 1.35 19.96 26.56
N ILE A 437 0.99 19.69 25.30
CA ILE A 437 1.98 19.61 24.20
C ILE A 437 2.16 21.03 23.65
N GLN A 438 3.28 21.66 23.92
CA GLN A 438 3.67 22.86 23.19
C GLN A 438 4.40 22.42 21.93
N LEU A 439 3.79 22.57 20.79
CA LEU A 439 4.43 22.43 19.49
C LEU A 439 5.28 23.67 19.23
N ASN A 440 6.42 23.48 18.55
CA ASN A 440 7.22 24.62 18.08
C ASN A 440 6.51 25.30 16.91
N ASP A 441 5.87 24.51 16.03
CA ASP A 441 5.00 25.02 14.97
C ASP A 441 3.71 24.15 14.88
N PRO A 442 2.59 24.58 15.46
CA PRO A 442 1.31 23.86 15.39
C PRO A 442 0.80 23.62 13.96
N LYS A 443 1.23 24.44 13.00
CA LYS A 443 0.84 24.33 11.58
C LYS A 443 1.17 22.96 10.98
N ILE A 444 2.26 22.32 11.42
CA ILE A 444 2.65 21.00 10.91
C ILE A 444 1.61 19.94 11.25
N ILE A 445 0.98 20.01 12.44
CA ILE A 445 -0.06 19.06 12.86
C ILE A 445 -1.36 19.35 12.10
N GLU A 446 -1.81 20.60 12.11
CA GLU A 446 -3.01 21.02 11.39
C GLU A 446 -2.96 20.56 9.94
N GLN A 447 -1.91 20.94 9.20
CA GLN A 447 -1.79 20.63 7.79
C GLN A 447 -1.61 19.13 7.53
N SER A 448 -0.89 18.43 8.40
CA SER A 448 -0.69 16.99 8.22
C SER A 448 -2.00 16.20 8.37
N ILE A 449 -2.87 16.57 9.33
CA ILE A 449 -4.16 15.90 9.54
C ILE A 449 -5.13 16.23 8.40
N LYS A 450 -5.18 17.49 7.97
CA LYS A 450 -5.96 17.88 6.77
C LYS A 450 -5.53 17.10 5.54
N ARG A 451 -4.21 17.02 5.31
CA ARG A 451 -3.64 16.29 4.19
C ARG A 451 -3.93 14.80 4.26
N LEU A 452 -3.84 14.17 5.46
CA LEU A 452 -4.19 12.77 5.63
C LEU A 452 -5.66 12.52 5.25
N ALA A 453 -6.57 13.32 5.78
CA ALA A 453 -7.99 13.22 5.43
C ALA A 453 -8.25 13.44 3.93
N LEU A 454 -7.60 14.44 3.31
CA LEU A 454 -7.66 14.67 1.87
C LEU A 454 -7.22 13.44 1.07
N HIS A 455 -6.08 12.85 1.41
CA HIS A 455 -5.51 11.70 0.72
C HIS A 455 -6.42 10.47 0.81
N GLU A 456 -6.81 10.07 2.02
CA GLU A 456 -7.64 8.88 2.20
C GLU A 456 -9.03 9.04 1.56
N VAL A 457 -9.62 10.24 1.63
CA VAL A 457 -10.86 10.54 0.90
C VAL A 457 -10.63 10.44 -0.60
N GLY A 458 -9.51 10.90 -1.13
CA GLY A 458 -9.16 10.75 -2.55
C GLY A 458 -9.26 9.29 -3.03
N HIS A 459 -8.76 8.34 -2.23
CA HIS A 459 -8.91 6.91 -2.50
C HIS A 459 -10.37 6.47 -2.53
N THR A 460 -11.18 6.98 -1.61
CA THR A 460 -12.61 6.67 -1.57
C THR A 460 -13.42 7.36 -2.67
N LEU A 461 -12.85 8.36 -3.33
CA LEU A 461 -13.40 8.96 -4.56
C LEU A 461 -12.97 8.21 -5.83
N GLY A 462 -12.20 7.15 -5.69
CA GLY A 462 -11.72 6.30 -6.76
C GLY A 462 -10.29 6.59 -7.23
N LEU A 463 -9.63 7.62 -6.73
CA LEU A 463 -8.27 8.00 -7.16
C LEU A 463 -7.23 7.03 -6.59
N ASN A 464 -6.28 6.59 -7.41
CA ASN A 464 -5.07 5.91 -6.98
C ASN A 464 -3.92 6.92 -6.77
N HIS A 465 -2.75 6.45 -6.33
CA HIS A 465 -1.60 7.33 -6.11
C HIS A 465 -1.15 8.04 -7.38
N ASN A 466 -0.56 9.22 -7.22
CA ASN A 466 0.12 9.95 -8.30
C ASN A 466 1.52 10.40 -7.86
N PHE A 467 2.53 9.57 -8.13
CA PHE A 467 3.93 9.80 -7.74
C PHE A 467 4.72 10.73 -8.69
N LYS A 468 4.05 11.49 -9.55
CA LYS A 468 4.61 12.62 -10.28
C LYS A 468 4.04 13.96 -9.83
N GLY A 469 3.15 13.93 -8.83
CA GLY A 469 2.53 15.14 -8.28
C GLY A 469 3.52 16.09 -7.61
N SER A 470 4.66 15.60 -7.14
CA SER A 470 5.74 16.39 -6.54
C SER A 470 6.36 17.44 -7.47
N TYR A 471 6.23 17.27 -8.81
CA TYR A 471 6.88 18.13 -9.82
C TYR A 471 6.15 19.45 -10.11
N LEU A 472 5.18 19.86 -9.29
CA LEU A 472 4.37 21.07 -9.53
C LEU A 472 5.19 22.38 -9.47
N HIS A 473 5.99 22.55 -8.42
CA HIS A 473 6.67 23.80 -8.11
C HIS A 473 8.19 23.71 -8.33
N ASN A 474 8.84 24.85 -8.50
CA ASN A 474 10.28 24.96 -8.36
C ASN A 474 10.69 25.07 -6.87
N ASN A 475 12.01 25.07 -6.61
CA ASN A 475 12.55 25.11 -5.24
C ASN A 475 12.30 26.43 -4.46
N GLU A 476 11.84 27.49 -5.11
CA GLU A 476 11.49 28.76 -4.46
C GLU A 476 9.98 28.82 -4.19
N ASP A 477 9.16 28.53 -5.20
CA ASP A 477 7.69 28.65 -5.10
C ASP A 477 7.09 27.65 -4.11
N VAL A 478 7.70 26.48 -3.91
CA VAL A 478 7.22 25.45 -2.97
C VAL A 478 7.25 25.93 -1.50
N HIS A 479 8.05 26.94 -1.19
CA HIS A 479 8.13 27.55 0.15
C HIS A 479 7.30 28.84 0.27
N ASN A 480 6.61 29.25 -0.81
CA ASN A 480 5.79 30.46 -0.82
C ASN A 480 4.31 30.14 -0.49
N PRO A 481 3.82 30.48 0.73
CA PRO A 481 2.44 30.18 1.12
C PRO A 481 1.38 30.94 0.32
N ASP A 482 1.73 32.05 -0.33
CA ASP A 482 0.81 32.79 -1.22
C ASP A 482 0.47 32.00 -2.49
N ILE A 483 1.32 31.03 -2.85
CA ILE A 483 1.15 30.10 -3.96
C ILE A 483 0.56 28.78 -3.45
N THR A 484 1.23 28.13 -2.49
CA THR A 484 0.91 26.77 -2.06
C THR A 484 -0.44 26.65 -1.36
N SER A 485 -0.89 27.70 -0.65
CA SER A 485 -2.22 27.73 -0.04
C SER A 485 -3.39 27.70 -1.06
N LYS A 486 -3.12 28.05 -2.34
CA LYS A 486 -4.15 28.12 -3.40
C LYS A 486 -4.18 26.91 -4.30
N VAL A 487 -3.00 26.35 -4.59
CA VAL A 487 -2.84 25.28 -5.59
C VAL A 487 -2.29 23.97 -5.02
N GLY A 488 -1.97 23.94 -3.72
CA GLY A 488 -1.30 22.82 -3.07
C GLY A 488 0.23 22.94 -3.11
N VAL A 489 0.89 22.12 -2.32
CA VAL A 489 2.35 21.90 -2.31
C VAL A 489 2.75 20.97 -3.46
N THR A 490 1.83 20.06 -3.83
CA THR A 490 1.97 19.10 -4.92
C THR A 490 0.79 19.22 -5.91
N ALA A 491 0.94 18.67 -7.10
CA ALA A 491 -0.12 18.65 -8.11
C ALA A 491 -1.27 17.72 -7.70
N SER A 492 -1.01 16.76 -6.81
CA SER A 492 -2.00 15.80 -6.34
C SER A 492 -1.78 15.49 -4.87
N VAL A 493 -2.87 15.51 -4.10
CA VAL A 493 -2.86 15.00 -2.72
C VAL A 493 -2.66 13.48 -2.64
N MET A 494 -2.71 12.78 -3.78
CA MET A 494 -2.42 11.35 -3.88
C MET A 494 -0.92 11.02 -4.00
N GLU A 495 -0.06 12.03 -3.86
CA GLU A 495 1.40 11.92 -3.79
C GLU A 495 1.87 11.49 -2.38
N TYR A 496 3.09 10.96 -2.26
CA TYR A 496 3.81 10.75 -0.99
C TYR A 496 5.07 11.64 -0.93
N PRO A 497 4.92 12.97 -0.90
CA PRO A 497 6.04 13.89 -0.93
C PRO A 497 6.84 13.85 0.39
N ALA A 498 8.07 14.38 0.35
CA ALA A 498 8.75 14.76 1.58
C ALA A 498 7.93 15.81 2.35
N ILE A 499 8.06 15.83 3.68
CA ILE A 499 7.57 16.98 4.47
C ILE A 499 8.29 18.21 3.96
N ASN A 500 7.57 19.24 3.54
CA ASN A 500 8.15 20.46 2.99
C ASN A 500 8.79 21.30 4.09
N LEU A 501 10.02 20.93 4.50
CA LEU A 501 10.82 21.71 5.44
C LEU A 501 11.69 22.72 4.66
N ALA A 502 11.58 23.99 5.03
CA ALA A 502 12.32 25.05 4.38
C ALA A 502 13.85 24.87 4.53
N PRO A 503 14.64 25.16 3.48
CA PRO A 503 16.09 25.18 3.56
C PRO A 503 16.60 26.23 4.57
N LEU A 504 17.86 26.09 4.98
CA LEU A 504 18.48 27.05 5.89
C LEU A 504 18.40 28.48 5.36
N GLY A 505 17.86 29.40 6.16
CA GLY A 505 17.70 30.80 5.83
C GLY A 505 16.47 31.16 5.00
N VAL A 506 15.61 30.20 4.70
CA VAL A 506 14.30 30.39 4.08
C VAL A 506 13.23 30.30 5.14
N GLU A 507 12.23 31.17 5.11
CA GLU A 507 11.07 31.14 6.01
C GLU A 507 10.22 29.89 5.72
N GLN A 508 9.72 29.22 6.77
CA GLN A 508 8.89 28.05 6.63
C GLN A 508 7.51 28.41 6.07
N GLY A 509 7.21 27.88 4.89
CA GLY A 509 5.91 27.99 4.24
C GLY A 509 4.93 26.89 4.69
N ASP A 510 4.17 26.35 3.74
CA ASP A 510 3.29 25.21 4.00
C ASP A 510 4.10 23.91 4.07
N TYR A 511 3.77 23.07 5.07
CA TYR A 511 4.39 21.74 5.22
C TYR A 511 3.75 20.70 4.31
N TYR A 512 2.44 20.85 4.07
CA TYR A 512 1.60 19.88 3.36
C TYR A 512 0.50 20.55 2.54
N ASP A 513 -0.10 19.78 1.63
CA ASP A 513 -1.30 20.15 0.94
C ASP A 513 -2.48 20.31 1.89
N THR A 514 -3.27 21.37 1.72
CA THR A 514 -4.52 21.60 2.45
C THR A 514 -5.73 21.75 1.51
N THR A 515 -5.49 21.55 0.20
CA THR A 515 -6.49 21.62 -0.87
C THR A 515 -6.14 20.58 -1.94
N PRO A 516 -7.11 20.03 -2.67
CA PRO A 516 -6.82 19.23 -3.86
C PRO A 516 -5.96 20.00 -4.85
N GLY A 517 -4.96 19.32 -5.41
CA GLY A 517 -4.08 19.90 -6.40
C GLY A 517 -4.72 20.00 -7.80
N PRO A 518 -4.06 20.66 -8.76
CA PRO A 518 -4.58 20.82 -10.12
C PRO A 518 -4.82 19.48 -10.83
N TYR A 519 -3.98 18.47 -10.59
CA TYR A 519 -4.22 17.13 -11.10
C TYR A 519 -5.50 16.50 -10.52
N ASP A 520 -5.71 16.61 -9.22
CA ASP A 520 -6.90 16.05 -8.56
C ASP A 520 -8.18 16.67 -9.10
N ILE A 521 -8.18 18.00 -9.32
CA ILE A 521 -9.29 18.74 -9.92
C ILE A 521 -9.59 18.23 -11.33
N TRP A 522 -8.56 18.02 -12.15
CA TRP A 522 -8.68 17.48 -13.49
C TRP A 522 -9.21 16.03 -13.49
N ALA A 523 -8.70 15.20 -12.58
CA ALA A 523 -9.16 13.81 -12.43
C ALA A 523 -10.64 13.75 -12.00
N ILE A 524 -11.07 14.55 -11.03
CA ILE A 524 -12.47 14.63 -10.61
C ILE A 524 -13.37 15.15 -11.76
N LYS A 525 -12.90 16.11 -12.55
CA LYS A 525 -13.62 16.58 -13.75
C LYS A 525 -13.85 15.44 -14.74
N TYR A 526 -12.82 14.60 -14.99
CA TYR A 526 -12.95 13.43 -15.87
C TYR A 526 -13.96 12.41 -15.33
N GLY A 527 -13.83 12.03 -14.06
CA GLY A 527 -14.65 10.97 -13.47
C GLY A 527 -16.10 11.35 -13.23
N TYR A 528 -16.35 12.61 -12.85
CA TYR A 528 -17.63 13.00 -12.25
C TYR A 528 -18.46 14.00 -13.05
N THR A 529 -17.94 14.65 -14.10
CA THR A 529 -18.79 15.52 -14.93
C THR A 529 -19.86 14.66 -15.61
N PRO A 530 -21.15 14.96 -15.39
CA PRO A 530 -22.25 14.17 -15.94
C PRO A 530 -22.47 14.46 -17.44
N ASN A 531 -23.09 13.51 -18.15
CA ASN A 531 -23.57 13.66 -19.54
C ASN A 531 -22.46 14.04 -20.53
N LEU A 532 -21.21 13.62 -20.31
CA LEU A 532 -20.11 13.86 -21.25
C LEU A 532 -20.28 13.00 -22.52
N THR A 533 -20.16 13.66 -23.67
CA THR A 533 -20.00 12.95 -24.95
C THR A 533 -18.56 12.44 -25.08
N ALA A 534 -18.31 11.55 -26.07
CA ALA A 534 -16.95 11.11 -26.38
C ALA A 534 -16.02 12.30 -26.72
N SER A 535 -16.54 13.32 -27.42
CA SER A 535 -15.79 14.55 -27.75
C SER A 535 -15.42 15.35 -26.50
N ASP A 536 -16.32 15.45 -25.51
CA ASP A 536 -16.06 16.17 -24.27
C ASP A 536 -14.98 15.45 -23.45
N LEU A 537 -15.00 14.11 -23.46
CA LEU A 537 -13.96 13.30 -22.82
C LEU A 537 -12.59 13.49 -23.51
N ASP A 538 -12.56 13.48 -24.85
CA ASP A 538 -11.35 13.73 -25.61
C ASP A 538 -10.76 15.12 -25.32
N GLU A 539 -11.62 16.16 -25.14
CA GLU A 539 -11.17 17.50 -24.73
C GLU A 539 -10.55 17.52 -23.35
N ILE A 540 -11.14 16.81 -22.37
CA ILE A 540 -10.58 16.68 -21.02
C ILE A 540 -9.24 15.94 -21.08
N ILE A 541 -9.16 14.83 -21.83
CA ILE A 541 -7.94 14.03 -21.95
C ILE A 541 -6.84 14.82 -22.68
N ALA A 542 -7.17 15.71 -23.61
CA ALA A 542 -6.17 16.53 -24.32
C ALA A 542 -5.39 17.45 -23.36
N GLU A 543 -5.89 17.73 -22.17
CA GLU A 543 -5.18 18.49 -21.13
C GLU A 543 -4.03 17.69 -20.45
N GLN A 544 -3.88 16.40 -20.71
CA GLN A 544 -2.85 15.50 -20.14
C GLN A 544 -1.40 16.00 -20.35
N ASN A 545 -1.16 16.85 -21.35
CA ASN A 545 0.16 17.38 -21.67
C ASN A 545 0.63 18.52 -20.76
N ARG A 546 -0.24 19.03 -19.89
CA ARG A 546 0.12 20.07 -18.92
C ARG A 546 1.08 19.52 -17.88
N PRO A 547 2.11 20.26 -17.46
CA PRO A 547 3.04 19.79 -16.44
C PRO A 547 2.38 19.39 -15.13
N GLU A 548 1.33 20.12 -14.75
CA GLU A 548 0.54 19.85 -13.54
C GLU A 548 -0.36 18.60 -13.62
N HIS A 549 -0.49 17.98 -14.83
CA HIS A 549 -1.29 16.79 -15.06
C HIS A 549 -0.43 15.52 -15.25
N MET A 550 0.86 15.56 -14.96
CA MET A 550 1.70 14.37 -15.00
C MET A 550 1.19 13.30 -14.03
N PHE A 551 1.29 12.04 -14.48
CA PHE A 551 0.78 10.90 -13.71
C PHE A 551 1.72 9.70 -13.74
N ALA A 552 1.88 9.06 -12.59
CA ALA A 552 2.43 7.73 -12.40
C ALA A 552 1.94 7.14 -11.08
N ASN A 553 1.70 5.84 -11.03
CA ASN A 553 1.19 5.16 -9.83
C ASN A 553 2.12 4.06 -9.32
N ASP A 554 1.65 3.25 -8.38
CA ASP A 554 2.42 2.15 -7.76
C ASP A 554 2.98 1.13 -8.74
N SER A 555 2.45 1.05 -9.97
CA SER A 555 2.96 0.14 -11.00
C SER A 555 4.38 0.49 -11.49
N GLU A 556 4.87 1.69 -11.20
CA GLU A 556 6.22 2.13 -11.55
C GLU A 556 7.31 1.49 -10.66
N ASP A 557 6.96 0.74 -9.62
CA ASP A 557 7.87 0.00 -8.70
C ASP A 557 9.06 0.85 -8.20
N MET A 558 8.77 2.12 -7.83
CA MET A 558 9.80 3.08 -7.45
C MET A 558 10.53 2.74 -6.14
N ARG A 559 9.96 1.85 -5.31
CA ARG A 559 10.55 1.48 -4.01
C ARG A 559 11.69 0.49 -4.14
N SER A 560 11.73 -0.29 -5.23
CA SER A 560 12.75 -1.33 -5.45
C SER A 560 13.97 -0.78 -6.16
N PRO A 561 15.20 -0.96 -5.63
CA PRO A 561 16.42 -0.51 -6.28
C PRO A 561 16.56 -1.06 -7.70
N GLY A 562 16.83 -0.20 -8.65
CA GLY A 562 17.03 -0.54 -10.06
C GLY A 562 15.77 -0.82 -10.87
N ARG A 563 14.61 -1.09 -10.25
CA ARG A 563 13.38 -1.42 -10.97
C ARG A 563 12.64 -0.20 -11.49
N GLY A 564 12.42 0.81 -10.66
CA GLY A 564 11.77 2.03 -11.10
C GLY A 564 12.50 2.68 -12.27
N VAL A 565 11.75 3.09 -13.28
CA VAL A 565 12.27 3.54 -14.58
C VAL A 565 12.33 5.06 -14.65
N ASP A 566 11.20 5.72 -14.36
CA ASP A 566 11.10 7.19 -14.42
C ASP A 566 11.52 7.80 -13.08
N PRO A 567 12.60 8.60 -13.04
CA PRO A 567 13.04 9.24 -11.80
C PRO A 567 12.05 10.29 -11.26
N ARG A 568 11.10 10.72 -12.10
CA ARG A 568 10.04 11.65 -11.69
C ARG A 568 8.89 10.94 -10.97
N ALA A 569 8.79 9.60 -11.10
CA ALA A 569 7.85 8.77 -10.34
C ALA A 569 8.55 8.30 -9.08
N MET A 570 8.45 9.07 -8.00
CA MET A 570 9.20 8.83 -6.77
C MET A 570 8.36 9.20 -5.54
N ILE A 571 8.75 8.69 -4.39
CA ILE A 571 8.25 9.09 -3.07
C ILE A 571 9.35 9.82 -2.30
N ASN A 572 8.98 10.66 -1.36
CA ASN A 572 9.90 11.47 -0.53
C ASN A 572 10.75 12.50 -1.33
N ASP A 573 10.36 12.77 -2.55
CA ASP A 573 10.87 13.90 -3.34
C ASP A 573 9.93 15.10 -3.26
N LEU A 574 10.35 16.21 -3.80
CA LEU A 574 9.53 17.40 -3.97
C LEU A 574 10.22 18.33 -4.98
N THR A 575 9.42 19.18 -5.64
CA THR A 575 9.79 20.14 -6.69
C THR A 575 10.15 19.53 -8.04
N ASN A 576 10.15 20.35 -9.07
CA ASN A 576 10.56 19.97 -10.42
C ASN A 576 12.11 19.90 -10.59
N ASP A 577 12.85 20.17 -9.51
CA ASP A 577 14.29 19.90 -9.38
C ASP A 577 14.58 19.14 -8.07
N PRO A 578 14.17 17.87 -7.97
CA PRO A 578 14.31 17.08 -6.75
C PRO A 578 15.77 16.81 -6.37
N ILE A 579 16.71 16.89 -7.31
CA ILE A 579 18.15 16.74 -7.03
C ILE A 579 18.64 17.88 -6.13
N THR A 580 18.26 19.11 -6.46
CA THR A 580 18.61 20.29 -5.65
C THR A 580 17.85 20.28 -4.33
N TYR A 581 16.54 19.94 -4.34
CA TYR A 581 15.75 19.82 -3.13
C TYR A 581 16.35 18.79 -2.15
N ALA A 582 16.71 17.61 -2.64
CA ALA A 582 17.35 16.57 -1.81
C ALA A 582 18.69 17.01 -1.24
N ALA A 583 19.51 17.74 -2.02
CA ALA A 583 20.77 18.28 -1.52
C ALA A 583 20.55 19.31 -0.39
N GLN A 584 19.61 20.23 -0.54
CA GLN A 584 19.22 21.20 0.49
C GLN A 584 18.67 20.48 1.74
N ARG A 585 17.91 19.41 1.55
CA ARG A 585 17.41 18.57 2.65
C ARG A 585 18.56 17.94 3.44
N ILE A 586 19.56 17.39 2.77
CA ILE A 586 20.76 16.83 3.41
C ILE A 586 21.52 17.90 4.19
N GLU A 587 21.64 19.11 3.66
CA GLU A 587 22.29 20.23 4.36
C GLU A 587 21.51 20.63 5.62
N LEU A 588 20.18 20.68 5.56
CA LEU A 588 19.32 20.92 6.71
C LEU A 588 19.46 19.80 7.78
N ILE A 589 19.53 18.52 7.35
CA ILE A 589 19.76 17.39 8.25
C ILE A 589 21.11 17.52 8.94
N ASN A 590 22.19 17.81 8.22
CA ASN A 590 23.52 17.98 8.77
C ASN A 590 23.59 19.13 9.80
N TYR A 591 22.92 20.24 9.51
CA TYR A 591 22.82 21.37 10.45
C TYR A 591 22.06 20.95 11.73
N ASN A 592 20.92 20.32 11.59
CA ASN A 592 20.13 19.89 12.76
C ASN A 592 20.85 18.81 13.56
N GLN A 593 21.50 17.84 12.93
CA GLN A 593 22.31 16.81 13.60
C GLN A 593 23.46 17.41 14.41
N ALA A 594 24.12 18.44 13.88
CA ALA A 594 25.19 19.13 14.60
C ALA A 594 24.69 19.86 15.85
N ASN A 595 23.45 20.37 15.83
CA ASN A 595 22.89 21.23 16.87
C ASN A 595 21.86 20.53 17.79
N VAL A 596 21.40 19.30 17.49
CA VAL A 596 20.30 18.64 18.20
C VAL A 596 20.55 18.47 19.69
N VAL A 597 21.79 18.19 20.10
CA VAL A 597 22.12 18.01 21.52
C VAL A 597 21.89 19.32 22.30
N SER A 598 22.26 20.46 21.74
CA SER A 598 22.00 21.76 22.38
C SER A 598 20.52 22.16 22.32
N LYS A 599 19.85 21.88 21.19
CA LYS A 599 18.42 22.19 21.02
C LYS A 599 17.53 21.41 22.00
N LEU A 600 17.81 20.14 22.19
CA LEU A 600 17.02 19.27 23.08
C LEU A 600 17.48 19.33 24.54
N SER A 601 18.64 19.95 24.81
CA SER A 601 19.20 20.06 26.18
C SER A 601 18.23 20.75 27.13
N GLY A 602 17.89 20.08 28.24
CA GLY A 602 16.94 20.58 29.24
C GLY A 602 15.48 20.16 29.00
N ASN A 603 15.17 19.64 27.81
CA ASN A 603 13.80 19.22 27.43
C ASN A 603 13.67 17.70 27.33
N VAL A 604 14.76 16.97 27.07
CA VAL A 604 14.73 15.49 27.03
C VAL A 604 14.49 14.90 28.40
N LYS A 605 13.61 13.89 28.46
CA LYS A 605 13.35 13.10 29.65
C LYS A 605 14.26 11.88 29.71
N THR A 606 14.60 11.32 28.55
CA THR A 606 15.40 10.12 28.43
C THR A 606 16.42 10.24 27.29
N PHE A 607 17.47 9.42 27.33
CA PHE A 607 18.48 9.40 26.26
C PHE A 607 18.00 8.75 24.96
N GLU A 608 16.93 7.98 25.02
CA GLU A 608 16.28 7.35 23.85
C GLU A 608 15.78 8.41 22.85
N GLU A 609 15.42 9.61 23.31
CA GLU A 609 15.03 10.72 22.43
C GLU A 609 16.15 11.15 21.49
N TYR A 610 17.41 11.09 21.94
CA TYR A 610 18.57 11.32 21.07
C TYR A 610 18.77 10.17 20.06
N ARG A 611 18.41 8.94 20.46
CA ARG A 611 18.42 7.77 19.56
C ARG A 611 17.37 7.94 18.47
N LEU A 612 16.18 8.37 18.83
CA LEU A 612 15.10 8.67 17.89
C LEU A 612 15.52 9.76 16.90
N ALA A 613 16.09 10.85 17.38
CA ALA A 613 16.57 11.95 16.54
C ALA A 613 17.65 11.46 15.54
N LEU A 614 18.62 10.68 16.01
CA LEU A 614 19.63 10.05 15.15
C LEU A 614 18.98 9.18 14.08
N SER A 615 18.00 8.37 14.44
CA SER A 615 17.29 7.47 13.53
C SER A 615 16.51 8.25 12.47
N ILE A 616 15.83 9.34 12.84
CA ILE A 616 15.13 10.23 11.90
C ILE A 616 16.13 10.89 10.94
N PHE A 617 17.24 11.43 11.42
CA PHE A 617 18.26 12.04 10.55
C PHE A 617 18.82 11.03 9.55
N MET A 618 19.18 9.83 9.99
CA MET A 618 19.72 8.79 9.09
C MET A 618 18.70 8.33 8.05
N ARG A 619 17.44 8.21 8.43
CA ARG A 619 16.34 7.85 7.52
C ARG A 619 16.10 8.92 6.46
N GLU A 620 16.00 10.19 6.85
CA GLU A 620 15.80 11.30 5.92
C GLU A 620 17.01 11.50 5.00
N TYR A 621 18.22 11.29 5.52
CA TYR A 621 19.43 11.29 4.71
C TYR A 621 19.41 10.19 3.64
N SER A 622 19.01 8.97 4.02
CA SER A 622 18.86 7.85 3.09
C SER A 622 17.85 8.16 1.98
N ARG A 623 16.65 8.63 2.36
CA ARG A 623 15.59 9.00 1.42
C ARG A 623 16.04 10.05 0.40
N SER A 624 16.72 11.08 0.87
CA SER A 624 17.25 12.13 0.00
C SER A 624 18.29 11.59 -1.01
N LEU A 625 19.18 10.67 -0.58
CA LEU A 625 20.13 10.02 -1.48
C LEU A 625 19.45 9.05 -2.47
N GLU A 626 18.41 8.36 -2.05
CA GLU A 626 17.62 7.48 -2.90
C GLU A 626 16.95 8.27 -4.03
N VAL A 627 16.32 9.41 -3.74
CA VAL A 627 15.77 10.34 -4.74
C VAL A 627 16.83 10.74 -5.76
N VAL A 628 17.99 11.20 -5.31
CA VAL A 628 19.09 11.60 -6.20
C VAL A 628 19.57 10.43 -7.06
N SER A 629 19.73 9.24 -6.47
CA SER A 629 20.27 8.09 -7.19
C SER A 629 19.39 7.62 -8.35
N ARG A 630 18.07 7.84 -8.27
CA ARG A 630 17.08 7.44 -9.29
C ARG A 630 17.30 8.10 -10.65
N HIS A 631 17.95 9.26 -10.69
CA HIS A 631 18.28 9.92 -11.94
C HIS A 631 19.35 9.19 -12.75
N ILE A 632 20.21 8.37 -12.12
CA ILE A 632 21.23 7.58 -12.83
C ILE A 632 20.55 6.42 -13.56
N GLY A 633 20.68 6.40 -14.88
CA GLY A 633 20.03 5.41 -15.74
C GLY A 633 18.50 5.56 -15.78
N GLY A 634 17.98 6.74 -15.45
CA GLY A 634 16.56 7.06 -15.51
C GLY A 634 16.06 7.18 -16.94
N VAL A 635 14.80 6.81 -17.16
CA VAL A 635 14.08 7.00 -18.42
C VAL A 635 12.74 7.65 -18.12
N TYR A 636 12.46 8.78 -18.74
CA TYR A 636 11.16 9.44 -18.64
C TYR A 636 10.12 8.62 -19.41
N VAL A 637 9.01 8.34 -18.78
CA VAL A 637 7.90 7.54 -19.32
C VAL A 637 6.67 8.41 -19.45
N GLU A 638 6.18 8.57 -20.68
CA GLU A 638 4.96 9.31 -20.99
C GLU A 638 3.87 8.35 -21.47
N ARG A 639 2.67 8.40 -20.83
CA ARG A 639 1.54 7.53 -21.16
C ARG A 639 0.41 8.29 -21.87
N TYR A 640 0.79 9.17 -22.79
CA TYR A 640 -0.16 9.98 -23.53
C TYR A 640 -0.80 9.20 -24.69
N ASP A 641 -2.03 9.58 -25.05
CA ASP A 641 -2.64 9.15 -26.29
C ASP A 641 -1.74 9.58 -27.48
N PRO A 642 -1.42 8.69 -28.44
CA PRO A 642 -0.61 9.04 -29.61
C PRO A 642 -1.12 10.27 -30.40
N LYS A 643 -2.43 10.55 -30.35
CA LYS A 643 -3.02 11.75 -30.96
C LYS A 643 -2.63 13.04 -30.22
N ASN A 644 -2.23 12.95 -28.96
CA ASN A 644 -1.94 14.07 -28.08
C ASN A 644 -0.45 14.17 -27.68
N LEU A 645 0.45 13.41 -28.32
CA LEU A 645 1.87 13.35 -27.97
C LEU A 645 2.64 14.67 -28.18
N ASN A 646 2.17 15.56 -29.06
CA ASN A 646 2.79 16.88 -29.30
C ASN A 646 4.32 16.80 -29.44
N ASP A 647 4.85 15.90 -30.29
CA ASP A 647 6.25 15.60 -30.49
C ASP A 647 7.01 14.95 -29.33
N LYS A 648 6.35 14.66 -28.20
CA LYS A 648 6.94 13.86 -27.11
C LYS A 648 6.93 12.38 -27.50
N MET A 649 7.98 11.66 -27.06
CA MET A 649 8.03 10.21 -27.25
C MET A 649 7.64 9.51 -25.96
N PRO A 650 7.04 8.30 -26.03
CA PRO A 650 6.70 7.52 -24.83
C PRO A 650 7.87 7.26 -23.90
N TYR A 651 9.09 7.18 -24.45
CA TYR A 651 10.30 6.97 -23.69
C TYR A 651 11.38 7.96 -24.15
N SER A 652 12.02 8.61 -23.19
CA SER A 652 13.22 9.41 -23.41
C SER A 652 14.18 9.24 -22.23
N PRO A 653 15.52 9.17 -22.45
CA PRO A 653 16.45 9.07 -21.35
C PRO A 653 16.37 10.32 -20.46
N ALA A 654 16.55 10.17 -19.16
CA ALA A 654 16.79 11.32 -18.29
C ALA A 654 18.00 12.11 -18.83
N PRO A 655 17.95 13.45 -18.90
CA PRO A 655 19.03 14.25 -19.48
C PRO A 655 20.40 13.87 -18.90
N PRO A 656 21.42 13.62 -19.76
CA PRO A 656 22.74 13.21 -19.29
C PRO A 656 23.38 14.21 -18.30
N GLU A 657 23.10 15.49 -18.45
CA GLU A 657 23.53 16.53 -17.52
C GLU A 657 22.88 16.39 -16.14
N GLU A 658 21.62 15.99 -16.06
CA GLU A 658 20.96 15.70 -14.78
C GLU A 658 21.56 14.47 -14.13
N GLN A 659 21.82 13.41 -14.90
CA GLN A 659 22.47 12.20 -14.39
C GLN A 659 23.86 12.51 -13.83
N ARG A 660 24.67 13.33 -14.54
CA ARG A 660 25.99 13.77 -14.07
C ARG A 660 25.87 14.67 -12.83
N ARG A 661 24.86 15.56 -12.77
CA ARG A 661 24.59 16.40 -11.60
C ARG A 661 24.21 15.52 -10.39
N ALA A 662 23.34 14.52 -10.59
CA ALA A 662 23.00 13.56 -9.56
C ALA A 662 24.23 12.80 -9.04
N MET A 663 25.10 12.32 -9.94
CA MET A 663 26.36 11.70 -9.55
C MET A 663 27.26 12.65 -8.74
N GLY A 664 27.27 13.94 -9.06
CA GLY A 664 28.00 14.95 -8.30
C GLY A 664 27.47 15.13 -6.87
N ILE A 665 26.15 15.10 -6.68
CA ILE A 665 25.52 15.15 -5.35
C ILE A 665 25.79 13.85 -4.58
N LEU A 666 25.68 12.68 -5.22
CA LEU A 666 26.06 11.40 -4.61
C LEU A 666 27.55 11.37 -4.22
N HIS A 667 28.44 11.93 -5.06
CA HIS A 667 29.84 12.10 -4.70
C HIS A 667 29.97 12.89 -3.40
N LYS A 668 29.38 14.09 -3.33
CA LYS A 668 29.46 14.97 -2.16
C LYS A 668 28.92 14.36 -0.90
N HIS A 669 27.70 13.79 -0.96
CA HIS A 669 26.93 13.43 0.23
C HIS A 669 26.91 11.93 0.55
N ALA A 670 27.23 11.03 -0.40
CA ALA A 670 27.27 9.59 -0.14
C ALA A 670 28.70 9.04 -0.08
N PHE A 671 29.61 9.52 -0.96
CA PHE A 671 30.86 8.85 -1.23
C PHE A 671 32.13 9.65 -0.88
N SER A 672 32.08 10.95 -0.69
CA SER A 672 33.25 11.75 -0.37
C SER A 672 33.82 11.48 1.04
N THR A 673 35.00 12.01 1.33
CA THR A 673 35.62 11.97 2.66
C THR A 673 34.84 12.78 3.70
N GLU A 674 34.01 13.71 3.27
CA GLU A 674 33.20 14.61 4.09
C GLU A 674 31.73 14.17 4.20
N ALA A 675 31.36 13.12 3.47
CA ALA A 675 30.01 12.55 3.57
C ALA A 675 29.73 12.01 4.99
N PHE A 676 28.49 12.16 5.45
CA PHE A 676 28.04 11.73 6.76
C PHE A 676 28.85 12.38 7.92
N PRO A 677 28.74 13.68 8.12
CA PRO A 677 29.37 14.33 9.29
C PRO A 677 28.74 13.76 10.55
N VAL A 678 29.54 13.08 11.36
CA VAL A 678 29.10 12.42 12.59
C VAL A 678 29.27 13.36 13.76
N ASN A 679 28.21 13.56 14.55
CA ASN A 679 28.28 14.29 15.83
C ASN A 679 28.61 13.30 16.98
N PRO A 680 29.83 13.29 17.53
CA PRO A 680 30.19 12.35 18.61
C PRO A 680 29.33 12.54 19.86
N ASP A 681 28.91 13.76 20.14
CA ASP A 681 28.13 14.12 21.31
C ASP A 681 26.71 13.54 21.24
N LEU A 682 26.11 13.52 20.05
CA LEU A 682 24.86 12.82 19.78
C LEU A 682 25.01 11.31 19.92
N LEU A 683 26.08 10.72 19.35
CA LEU A 683 26.31 9.28 19.42
C LEU A 683 26.47 8.78 20.86
N MET A 684 27.17 9.54 21.70
CA MET A 684 27.36 9.19 23.10
C MET A 684 26.08 9.25 23.94
N ARG A 685 25.03 9.91 23.43
CA ARG A 685 23.72 10.03 24.07
C ARG A 685 22.64 9.16 23.44
N ALA A 686 22.86 8.59 22.26
CA ALA A 686 21.88 7.81 21.53
C ALA A 686 21.69 6.40 22.15
N GLN A 687 21.09 6.33 23.31
CA GLN A 687 20.84 5.11 24.06
C GLN A 687 19.62 4.38 23.51
N VAL A 688 19.66 3.05 23.52
CA VAL A 688 18.52 2.19 23.18
C VAL A 688 17.59 2.09 24.38
N GLU A 689 16.29 2.11 24.13
CA GLU A 689 15.31 1.81 25.16
C GLU A 689 15.48 0.38 25.66
N ARG A 690 15.45 0.19 26.96
CA ARG A 690 15.44 -1.12 27.61
C ARG A 690 14.12 -1.37 28.31
N ARG A 691 13.40 -2.34 27.78
CA ARG A 691 12.22 -2.90 28.41
C ARG A 691 12.53 -4.33 28.84
N MET A 692 12.25 -4.68 30.08
CA MET A 692 12.40 -6.02 30.62
C MET A 692 13.86 -6.61 30.49
N PHE A 693 13.98 -7.91 30.55
CA PHE A 693 15.22 -8.66 30.40
C PHE A 693 15.31 -9.25 29.00
N ASP A 694 15.53 -8.36 28.01
CA ASP A 694 15.65 -8.79 26.63
C ASP A 694 17.10 -9.21 26.29
N LEU A 695 17.30 -10.51 26.03
CA LEU A 695 18.59 -11.06 25.63
C LEU A 695 18.88 -10.92 24.13
N TYR A 696 17.86 -10.64 23.32
CA TYR A 696 17.92 -10.64 21.85
C TYR A 696 17.58 -9.28 21.24
N GLY A 697 17.41 -8.26 22.06
CA GLY A 697 17.05 -6.92 21.65
C GLY A 697 18.10 -6.24 20.77
N GLU A 698 17.82 -5.00 20.38
CA GLU A 698 18.75 -4.18 19.59
C GLU A 698 20.13 -4.05 20.26
N HIS A 699 21.16 -3.85 19.45
CA HIS A 699 22.49 -3.54 19.97
C HIS A 699 22.46 -2.27 20.82
N GLU A 700 23.09 -2.34 21.98
CA GLU A 700 23.17 -1.25 22.96
C GLU A 700 23.81 0.02 22.36
N ASP A 701 24.83 -0.18 21.52
CA ASP A 701 25.54 0.90 20.84
C ASP A 701 24.87 1.28 19.50
N PRO A 702 25.00 2.53 19.04
CA PRO A 702 24.30 3.02 17.85
C PRO A 702 24.78 2.42 16.51
N GLN A 703 25.81 1.56 16.47
CA GLN A 703 26.35 0.91 15.28
C GLN A 703 26.46 1.81 14.03
N ILE A 704 26.87 3.03 14.17
CA ILE A 704 26.83 4.07 13.13
C ILE A 704 27.54 3.68 11.83
N HIS A 705 28.62 2.87 11.90
CA HIS A 705 29.30 2.37 10.70
C HIS A 705 28.42 1.43 9.87
N LYS A 706 27.64 0.60 10.52
CA LYS A 706 26.68 -0.31 9.87
C LYS A 706 25.55 0.50 9.23
N THR A 707 25.00 1.49 9.94
CA THR A 707 23.95 2.36 9.45
C THR A 707 24.39 3.15 8.21
N ILE A 708 25.54 3.83 8.28
CA ILE A 708 26.09 4.58 7.13
C ILE A 708 26.35 3.66 5.95
N LEU A 709 26.97 2.50 6.17
CA LEU A 709 27.23 1.54 5.09
C LEU A 709 25.93 1.02 4.46
N SER A 710 24.87 0.81 5.26
CA SER A 710 23.55 0.42 4.74
C SER A 710 22.99 1.51 3.79
N ILE A 711 23.08 2.79 4.17
CA ILE A 711 22.63 3.90 3.32
C ILE A 711 23.46 3.97 2.03
N GLN A 712 24.79 3.86 2.12
CA GLN A 712 25.67 3.82 0.96
C GLN A 712 25.37 2.63 0.04
N ASN A 713 25.07 1.48 0.63
CA ASN A 713 24.69 0.30 -0.11
C ASN A 713 23.39 0.48 -0.89
N ARG A 714 22.36 1.12 -0.33
CA ARG A 714 21.11 1.41 -1.06
C ARG A 714 21.35 2.20 -2.34
N VAL A 715 22.23 3.22 -2.28
CA VAL A 715 22.63 3.97 -3.47
C VAL A 715 23.33 3.06 -4.48
N LEU A 716 24.30 2.25 -4.03
CA LEU A 716 25.01 1.29 -4.89
C LEU A 716 24.10 0.21 -5.45
N ASP A 717 23.10 -0.25 -4.68
CA ASP A 717 22.10 -1.23 -5.11
C ASP A 717 21.27 -0.71 -6.28
N HIS A 718 20.97 0.60 -6.31
CA HIS A 718 20.31 1.21 -7.46
C HIS A 718 21.28 1.40 -8.64
N VAL A 719 22.40 2.10 -8.42
CA VAL A 719 23.29 2.51 -9.53
C VAL A 719 23.97 1.32 -10.20
N LEU A 720 24.31 0.27 -9.43
CA LEU A 720 24.94 -0.96 -9.93
C LEU A 720 23.94 -2.11 -10.13
N SER A 721 22.63 -1.86 -10.06
CA SER A 721 21.62 -2.85 -10.40
C SER A 721 21.78 -3.29 -11.87
N PRO A 722 21.63 -4.58 -12.20
CA PRO A 722 21.63 -5.02 -13.59
C PRO A 722 20.55 -4.27 -14.40
N TRP A 723 19.38 -4.01 -13.85
CA TRP A 723 18.31 -3.24 -14.51
C TRP A 723 18.74 -1.81 -14.86
N THR A 724 19.42 -1.12 -13.96
CA THR A 724 19.94 0.24 -14.19
C THR A 724 21.03 0.23 -15.26
N LEU A 725 21.97 -0.70 -15.18
CA LEU A 725 23.08 -0.79 -16.14
C LEU A 725 22.57 -1.16 -17.54
N TYR A 726 21.62 -2.07 -17.69
CA TYR A 726 20.95 -2.36 -18.96
C TYR A 726 20.27 -1.12 -19.54
N ARG A 727 19.51 -0.36 -18.71
CA ARG A 727 18.86 0.87 -19.19
C ARG A 727 19.87 1.91 -19.68
N ILE A 728 21.01 2.06 -19.00
CA ILE A 728 22.06 2.97 -19.46
C ILE A 728 22.56 2.53 -20.82
N SER A 729 22.89 1.24 -21.00
CA SER A 729 23.33 0.66 -22.27
C SER A 729 22.32 0.84 -23.39
N ASP A 730 21.05 0.50 -23.13
CA ASP A 730 19.97 0.60 -24.13
C ASP A 730 19.69 2.05 -24.51
N THR A 731 19.70 2.97 -23.57
CA THR A 731 19.43 4.38 -23.82
C THR A 731 20.54 5.10 -24.61
N GLU A 732 21.75 4.56 -24.67
CA GLU A 732 22.79 5.04 -25.59
C GLU A 732 22.32 5.00 -27.04
N LEU A 733 21.43 4.05 -27.40
CA LEU A 733 20.87 3.92 -28.77
C LEU A 733 19.91 5.04 -29.14
N TYR A 734 19.37 5.78 -28.18
CA TYR A 734 18.39 6.84 -28.43
C TYR A 734 18.59 8.10 -27.58
N GLY A 735 19.86 8.45 -27.29
CA GLY A 735 20.22 9.80 -26.89
C GLY A 735 20.86 9.98 -25.52
N ASN A 736 21.12 8.91 -24.75
CA ASN A 736 21.91 8.99 -23.52
C ASN A 736 23.39 8.95 -23.86
N ASP A 737 24.12 9.99 -23.53
CA ASP A 737 25.60 10.06 -23.72
C ASP A 737 26.37 9.85 -22.39
N TYR A 738 25.69 9.49 -21.31
CA TYR A 738 26.30 9.11 -20.03
C TYR A 738 26.40 7.60 -19.93
N SER A 739 27.48 7.05 -20.47
CA SER A 739 27.67 5.61 -20.66
C SER A 739 27.91 4.84 -19.34
N VAL A 740 27.73 3.52 -19.37
CA VAL A 740 28.05 2.62 -18.26
C VAL A 740 29.51 2.80 -17.79
N ASN A 741 30.43 2.97 -18.76
CA ASN A 741 31.85 3.21 -18.43
C ASN A 741 32.05 4.51 -17.68
N GLU A 742 31.37 5.60 -18.06
CA GLU A 742 31.47 6.89 -17.36
C GLU A 742 30.89 6.80 -15.95
N VAL A 743 29.70 6.20 -15.79
CA VAL A 743 29.05 6.00 -14.48
C VAL A 743 29.98 5.23 -13.53
N MET A 744 30.54 4.08 -13.96
CA MET A 744 31.44 3.29 -13.12
C MET A 744 32.77 4.01 -12.84
N ASN A 745 33.30 4.75 -13.80
CA ASN A 745 34.50 5.56 -13.61
C ASN A 745 34.27 6.67 -12.59
N ASP A 746 33.15 7.36 -12.64
CA ASP A 746 32.79 8.41 -11.69
C ASP A 746 32.53 7.88 -10.30
N LEU A 747 31.88 6.71 -10.16
CA LEU A 747 31.80 5.99 -8.88
C LEU A 747 33.17 5.63 -8.33
N THR A 748 34.04 5.05 -9.16
CA THR A 748 35.39 4.66 -8.77
C THR A 748 36.21 5.86 -8.30
N LYS A 749 36.12 6.99 -9.02
CA LYS A 749 36.75 8.24 -8.61
C LYS A 749 36.19 8.74 -7.28
N SER A 750 34.87 8.75 -7.13
CA SER A 750 34.17 9.21 -5.93
C SER A 750 34.58 8.42 -4.69
N ILE A 751 34.75 7.10 -4.84
CA ILE A 751 35.00 6.19 -3.73
C ILE A 751 36.51 6.04 -3.40
N PHE A 752 37.40 6.22 -4.35
CA PHE A 752 38.83 5.94 -4.13
C PHE A 752 39.77 7.13 -4.30
N THR A 753 39.46 8.11 -5.15
CA THR A 753 40.45 9.13 -5.53
C THR A 753 40.80 10.08 -4.38
N GLY A 754 39.82 10.45 -3.53
CA GLY A 754 40.03 11.32 -2.37
C GLY A 754 41.01 10.78 -1.34
N ASP A 755 41.13 9.42 -1.26
CA ASP A 755 41.97 8.74 -0.29
C ASP A 755 43.30 8.24 -0.87
N LYS A 756 43.59 8.47 -2.14
CA LYS A 756 44.74 7.88 -2.83
C LYS A 756 46.09 8.19 -2.15
N ASP A 757 46.24 9.42 -1.65
CA ASP A 757 47.45 9.90 -0.99
C ASP A 757 47.25 10.19 0.51
N ASN A 758 46.04 9.92 1.04
CA ASN A 758 45.63 10.24 2.39
C ASN A 758 45.38 8.98 3.24
N LYS A 759 45.09 9.21 4.53
CA LYS A 759 44.56 8.21 5.42
C LYS A 759 43.13 7.89 5.07
N VAL A 760 42.78 6.61 4.89
CA VAL A 760 41.41 6.14 4.65
C VAL A 760 40.65 6.04 5.98
N SER A 761 39.61 6.82 6.16
CA SER A 761 38.76 6.75 7.36
C SER A 761 38.06 5.38 7.52
N SER A 762 37.58 5.07 8.71
CA SER A 762 36.88 3.81 8.98
C SER A 762 35.59 3.65 8.14
N ILE A 763 34.82 4.70 7.98
CA ILE A 763 33.60 4.74 7.12
C ILE A 763 33.99 4.41 5.67
N ARG A 764 35.00 5.10 5.15
CA ARG A 764 35.47 4.92 3.77
C ARG A 764 36.02 3.52 3.52
N ARG A 765 36.73 2.91 4.49
CA ARG A 765 37.22 1.53 4.36
C ARG A 765 36.07 0.53 4.15
N ASN A 766 34.97 0.70 4.87
CA ASN A 766 33.78 -0.16 4.68
C ASN A 766 33.20 0.03 3.28
N LEU A 767 32.98 1.29 2.85
CA LEU A 767 32.47 1.61 1.53
C LEU A 767 33.36 1.06 0.41
N GLN A 768 34.67 1.28 0.48
CA GLN A 768 35.62 0.80 -0.54
C GLN A 768 35.59 -0.73 -0.67
N THR A 769 35.51 -1.43 0.46
CA THR A 769 35.39 -2.89 0.45
C THR A 769 34.07 -3.38 -0.15
N ALA A 770 32.97 -2.73 0.22
CA ALA A 770 31.64 -3.08 -0.30
C ALA A 770 31.55 -2.85 -1.82
N TYR A 771 32.06 -1.71 -2.29
CA TYR A 771 32.08 -1.39 -3.73
C TYR A 771 32.91 -2.41 -4.52
N VAL A 772 34.12 -2.76 -4.07
CA VAL A 772 34.95 -3.74 -4.74
C VAL A 772 34.29 -5.11 -4.82
N ARG A 773 33.63 -5.55 -3.77
CA ARG A 773 32.88 -6.81 -3.79
C ARG A 773 31.77 -6.80 -4.83
N ARG A 774 31.00 -5.68 -4.94
CA ARG A 774 29.94 -5.53 -5.97
C ARG A 774 30.50 -5.56 -7.39
N LEU A 775 31.67 -4.92 -7.63
CA LEU A 775 32.33 -5.00 -8.93
C LEU A 775 32.75 -6.44 -9.28
N ILE A 776 33.19 -7.22 -8.29
CA ILE A 776 33.52 -8.65 -8.48
C ILE A 776 32.26 -9.47 -8.73
N ASP A 777 31.16 -9.17 -8.02
CA ASP A 777 29.87 -9.84 -8.23
C ASP A 777 29.37 -9.60 -9.67
N ILE A 778 29.54 -8.38 -10.21
CA ILE A 778 29.21 -8.07 -11.61
C ILE A 778 29.99 -8.98 -12.58
N LEU A 779 31.29 -9.26 -12.32
CA LEU A 779 32.08 -10.15 -13.18
C LEU A 779 31.65 -11.61 -13.11
N GLY A 780 31.04 -12.04 -12.01
CA GLY A 780 30.75 -13.45 -11.73
C GLY A 780 29.30 -13.87 -11.98
N GLN A 781 28.43 -12.97 -12.46
CA GLN A 781 27.01 -13.23 -12.59
C GLN A 781 26.53 -13.08 -14.03
N ASP A 782 25.86 -14.08 -14.57
CA ASP A 782 25.39 -14.17 -15.95
C ASP A 782 24.25 -13.19 -16.29
N TYR A 783 23.68 -12.49 -15.30
CA TYR A 783 22.61 -11.52 -15.51
C TYR A 783 23.11 -10.08 -15.67
N TYR A 784 24.39 -9.82 -15.80
CA TYR A 784 24.96 -8.56 -16.26
C TYR A 784 25.42 -8.69 -17.71
N ASP A 785 25.30 -7.60 -18.48
CA ASP A 785 25.79 -7.57 -19.85
C ASP A 785 27.33 -7.41 -19.93
N GLU A 786 27.84 -7.63 -21.13
CA GLU A 786 29.29 -7.49 -21.39
C GLU A 786 29.79 -6.04 -21.20
N LEU A 787 28.93 -5.04 -21.40
CA LEU A 787 29.30 -3.64 -21.20
C LEU A 787 29.52 -3.32 -19.72
N ALA A 788 28.60 -3.78 -18.86
CA ALA A 788 28.75 -3.67 -17.41
C ALA A 788 29.95 -4.46 -16.90
N THR A 789 30.14 -5.68 -17.40
CA THR A 789 31.27 -6.54 -17.05
C THR A 789 32.61 -5.91 -17.42
N ALA A 790 32.70 -5.35 -18.64
CA ALA A 790 33.91 -4.66 -19.09
C ALA A 790 34.22 -3.41 -18.26
N ALA A 791 33.18 -2.62 -17.90
CA ALA A 791 33.32 -1.41 -17.09
C ALA A 791 33.74 -1.77 -15.65
N ALA A 792 33.17 -2.83 -15.06
CA ALA A 792 33.53 -3.34 -13.73
C ALA A 792 34.99 -3.83 -13.70
N TYR A 793 35.40 -4.61 -14.72
CA TYR A 793 36.79 -5.04 -14.86
C TYR A 793 37.76 -3.86 -14.93
N ASN A 794 37.46 -2.86 -15.76
CA ASN A 794 38.28 -1.66 -15.85
C ASN A 794 38.39 -0.92 -14.52
N SER A 795 37.27 -0.75 -13.81
CA SER A 795 37.22 -0.12 -12.49
C SER A 795 38.08 -0.87 -11.47
N LEU A 796 38.03 -2.21 -11.43
CA LEU A 796 38.88 -3.01 -10.55
C LEU A 796 40.38 -2.81 -10.86
N ARG A 797 40.75 -2.71 -12.13
CA ARG A 797 42.14 -2.42 -12.53
C ARG A 797 42.59 -1.04 -12.10
N GLU A 798 41.76 -0.02 -12.19
CA GLU A 798 42.09 1.33 -11.70
C GLU A 798 42.22 1.35 -10.16
N ILE A 799 41.28 0.70 -9.44
CA ILE A 799 41.37 0.56 -7.99
C ILE A 799 42.68 -0.14 -7.59
N GLN A 800 43.08 -1.20 -8.31
CA GLN A 800 44.31 -1.93 -8.04
C GLN A 800 45.56 -1.03 -8.11
N LYS A 801 45.61 -0.05 -9.04
CA LYS A 801 46.70 0.96 -9.12
C LYS A 801 46.72 1.85 -7.88
N ILE A 802 45.55 2.23 -7.34
CA ILE A 802 45.42 3.11 -6.17
C ILE A 802 45.86 2.38 -4.90
N VAL A 803 45.39 1.16 -4.68
CA VAL A 803 45.66 0.42 -3.42
C VAL A 803 47.08 -0.11 -3.31
N ARG A 804 47.82 -0.18 -4.40
CA ARG A 804 49.24 -0.51 -4.40
C ARG A 804 50.16 0.62 -3.87
N ARG A 805 49.63 1.84 -3.68
CA ARG A 805 50.35 2.95 -3.11
C ARG A 805 50.71 2.67 -1.63
N SER A 806 51.88 3.12 -1.21
CA SER A 806 52.31 2.99 0.19
C SER A 806 51.53 3.95 1.10
N SER A 807 51.38 3.57 2.36
CA SER A 807 50.85 4.41 3.42
C SER A 807 51.61 4.19 4.71
N SER A 808 51.85 5.26 5.48
CA SER A 808 52.43 5.17 6.82
C SER A 808 51.37 4.79 7.89
N ASP A 809 50.09 5.04 7.63
CA ASP A 809 48.99 4.64 8.53
C ASP A 809 48.72 3.14 8.48
N VAL A 810 48.83 2.48 9.65
CA VAL A 810 48.70 1.03 9.77
C VAL A 810 47.33 0.53 9.29
N SER A 811 46.26 1.21 9.64
CA SER A 811 44.92 0.82 9.26
C SER A 811 44.68 0.95 7.75
N THR A 812 45.14 2.06 7.13
CA THR A 812 45.09 2.27 5.68
C THR A 812 45.92 1.22 4.94
N LYS A 813 47.15 0.91 5.45
CA LYS A 813 48.00 -0.14 4.88
C LYS A 813 47.35 -1.52 4.92
N SER A 814 46.73 -1.85 6.03
CA SER A 814 46.04 -3.16 6.21
C SER A 814 44.80 -3.23 5.28
N HIS A 815 44.04 -2.18 5.20
CA HIS A 815 42.88 -2.07 4.30
C HIS A 815 43.28 -2.20 2.82
N ARG A 816 44.30 -1.48 2.38
CA ARG A 816 44.79 -1.56 0.99
C ARG A 816 45.26 -2.98 0.63
N LYS A 817 45.91 -3.66 1.55
CA LYS A 817 46.31 -5.08 1.36
C LYS A 817 45.08 -6.00 1.24
N LEU A 818 44.05 -5.78 2.07
CA LEU A 818 42.81 -6.55 2.02
C LEU A 818 42.12 -6.32 0.67
N VAL A 819 41.94 -5.07 0.24
CA VAL A 819 41.29 -4.74 -1.05
C VAL A 819 42.09 -5.32 -2.22
N SER A 820 43.42 -5.23 -2.23
CA SER A 820 44.27 -5.87 -3.26
C SER A 820 44.04 -7.36 -3.33
N TRP A 821 44.03 -8.04 -2.18
CA TRP A 821 43.78 -9.48 -2.10
C TRP A 821 42.38 -9.87 -2.59
N ILE A 822 41.33 -9.08 -2.23
CA ILE A 822 39.95 -9.30 -2.69
C ILE A 822 39.87 -9.19 -4.22
N ILE A 823 40.54 -8.18 -4.80
CA ILE A 823 40.54 -7.99 -6.26
C ILE A 823 41.25 -9.14 -6.97
N GLU A 824 42.45 -9.51 -6.49
CA GLU A 824 43.22 -10.61 -7.07
C GLU A 824 42.46 -11.92 -7.01
N SER A 825 41.91 -12.26 -5.83
CA SER A 825 41.09 -13.47 -5.65
C SER A 825 39.77 -13.47 -6.44
N GLY A 826 39.18 -12.30 -6.67
CA GLY A 826 37.96 -12.14 -7.47
C GLY A 826 38.24 -12.32 -8.97
N LEU A 827 39.31 -11.70 -9.47
CA LEU A 827 39.68 -11.83 -10.88
C LEU A 827 40.13 -13.26 -11.24
N ASP A 828 40.81 -13.95 -10.31
CA ASP A 828 41.22 -15.36 -10.53
C ASP A 828 39.99 -16.31 -10.58
N ARG A 829 38.89 -15.97 -9.91
CA ARG A 829 37.65 -16.76 -9.96
C ARG A 829 36.80 -16.47 -11.17
N ALA A 830 36.87 -15.27 -11.71
CA ALA A 830 36.12 -14.87 -12.89
C ALA A 830 36.75 -15.33 -14.22
N ASN A 831 38.01 -15.74 -14.19
CA ASN A 831 38.73 -16.43 -15.28
C ASN A 831 38.51 -17.94 -15.21
#